data_c7cb95f69bd16d2adda279e9bd5d7bca
#
_entry.id   c7cb95f69bd16d2adda279e9bd5d7bca
#
_cell.length_a   1.000
_cell.length_b   1.000
_cell.length_c   1.000
_cell.angle_alpha   90.00
_cell.angle_beta   90.00
_cell.angle_gamma   90.00
#
_symmetry.space_group_name_H-M   'P 1'
#
loop_
_entity.id
_entity.type
_entity.pdbx_description
1 polymer ?
#
loop_
_entity_poly.entity_id
_entity_poly.type
_entity_poly.pdbx_seq_one_letter_code
_entity_poly.pdbx_strand_id
1 'polypeptide(L)'
;MPSSDASTRALPSLHEFFSPGGILARSPLPFEYRPGQYEMAKAVERALAERRHLIVEAGTGTGKTLAYLLPALRTGQRIIVSTGTKALQDQLFFRDVPFLETLLGELRVCYMKGRANYLCRRKLFALRDQPILSGLDEIDEYRQIAEWERITETGDRAELSALPESSALWHKLDARSDACLGSTCPDYRRCFITEMRRRALESDLIIVNHHLFFADTAVRLAAGNAPDAGILPESAAVIFDEAHELEEVASQYFGRSLSNLRFEDLARDTDVLLRGNSGATQIPAITQQLRERARLFFAALPRPADGRHPFTNREEFLESSGDLYLAVRSTLSLIESELDRITDLDEAPGLKNRAATLRADLEFMLESTASNMVFWLERRATSNAAAVQSPAPRSSASGRQEVSGHDFSRAIHGSDNRLGALAPAGRRSSSTYLQATPIDVSELLRDLVFDQIPTVVLTSATLTVQGGFEHLRRRLGLADARELVVPSHFQYGKQALLYLPPSMPDPREPEFVAAAAKTIERVLRITHGRAFCLFTSYNQMRTLHDLLLPVLDFPLLLHGTAPRKALLEEFRSTPNSVLFGTSSFWQGVDVQGEALSCVIIDRLPFAVPSDPVVQARMRAIEESGGRPFFDYQVPEAVLTLKQGFGRLIRSLEDRGVLVLLDPRITRQRYGQVFLQSLPPYRVTNTITDVEAFFAPKPA
;
A
#
# COMPACT_ATOMS: atom_id res chain seq x y z
N MET A 1 27.25 18.28 -35.05
CA MET A 1 26.67 17.06 -35.64
C MET A 1 27.16 15.86 -34.82
N PRO A 2 26.34 15.19 -34.00
CA PRO A 2 26.71 13.92 -33.46
C PRO A 2 26.28 12.82 -34.44
N SER A 3 27.15 11.86 -34.61
CA SER A 3 27.07 10.72 -35.53
C SER A 3 25.81 9.89 -35.29
N SER A 4 24.98 9.80 -36.33
CA SER A 4 23.82 8.90 -36.44
C SER A 4 24.29 7.48 -36.80
N ASP A 5 24.77 6.71 -35.83
CA ASP A 5 25.04 5.29 -36.01
C ASP A 5 24.82 4.53 -34.70
N ALA A 6 23.61 4.63 -34.17
CA ALA A 6 23.04 3.58 -33.33
C ALA A 6 22.07 2.81 -34.23
N SER A 7 22.53 1.72 -34.88
CA SER A 7 21.68 0.77 -35.55
C SER A 7 20.64 0.28 -34.54
N THR A 8 19.42 0.77 -34.63
CA THR A 8 18.25 0.27 -33.89
C THR A 8 18.10 -1.20 -34.25
N ARG A 9 18.67 -2.08 -33.46
CA ARG A 9 18.52 -3.53 -33.60
C ARG A 9 17.03 -3.83 -33.46
N ALA A 10 16.38 -4.26 -34.52
CA ALA A 10 14.95 -4.59 -34.50
C ALA A 10 14.75 -5.66 -33.42
N LEU A 11 13.90 -5.36 -32.44
CA LEU A 11 13.54 -6.34 -31.41
C LEU A 11 12.86 -7.58 -32.05
N PRO A 12 13.04 -8.79 -31.49
CA PRO A 12 12.48 -10.01 -32.02
C PRO A 12 10.94 -9.94 -32.03
N SER A 13 10.32 -10.67 -32.95
CA SER A 13 8.88 -10.84 -32.95
C SER A 13 8.40 -11.58 -31.71
N LEU A 14 7.13 -11.44 -31.32
CA LEU A 14 6.57 -12.18 -30.20
C LEU A 14 6.72 -13.69 -30.36
N HIS A 15 6.61 -14.21 -31.59
CA HIS A 15 6.79 -15.62 -31.88
C HIS A 15 8.25 -16.06 -31.66
N GLU A 16 9.21 -15.31 -32.16
CA GLU A 16 10.65 -15.59 -31.97
C GLU A 16 11.03 -15.56 -30.48
N PHE A 17 10.36 -14.75 -29.69
CA PHE A 17 10.66 -14.63 -28.27
C PHE A 17 9.97 -15.72 -27.43
N PHE A 18 8.65 -15.90 -27.56
CA PHE A 18 7.82 -16.74 -26.67
C PHE A 18 7.61 -18.18 -27.14
N SER A 19 7.96 -18.57 -28.38
CA SER A 19 7.74 -19.94 -28.86
C SER A 19 8.53 -20.99 -28.05
N PRO A 20 8.15 -22.28 -28.11
CA PRO A 20 8.85 -23.35 -27.38
C PRO A 20 10.34 -23.48 -27.68
N GLY A 21 10.79 -23.03 -28.87
CA GLY A 21 12.20 -22.96 -29.26
C GLY A 21 12.73 -21.53 -29.36
N GLY A 22 12.00 -20.58 -28.85
CA GLY A 22 12.30 -19.14 -28.94
C GLY A 22 13.45 -18.68 -28.03
N ILE A 23 13.65 -17.36 -28.01
CA ILE A 23 14.72 -16.73 -27.23
C ILE A 23 14.54 -17.01 -25.74
N LEU A 24 13.32 -16.89 -25.22
CA LEU A 24 13.02 -17.14 -23.82
C LEU A 24 13.29 -18.59 -23.42
N ALA A 25 13.02 -19.55 -24.31
CA ALA A 25 13.30 -20.98 -24.06
C ALA A 25 14.80 -21.31 -23.99
N ARG A 26 15.64 -20.47 -24.57
CA ARG A 26 17.11 -20.63 -24.58
C ARG A 26 17.78 -19.82 -23.48
N SER A 27 17.00 -19.11 -22.66
CA SER A 27 17.54 -18.36 -21.52
C SER A 27 18.09 -19.28 -20.44
N PRO A 28 19.00 -18.78 -19.55
CA PRO A 28 19.55 -19.60 -18.46
C PRO A 28 18.54 -19.92 -17.36
N LEU A 29 17.34 -19.30 -17.37
CA LEU A 29 16.31 -19.60 -16.39
C LEU A 29 15.50 -20.83 -16.78
N PRO A 30 14.96 -21.60 -15.81
CA PRO A 30 14.03 -22.68 -16.08
C PRO A 30 12.86 -22.16 -16.94
N PHE A 31 12.75 -22.69 -18.16
CA PHE A 31 11.72 -22.29 -19.10
C PHE A 31 10.56 -23.28 -19.09
N GLU A 32 9.39 -22.73 -18.97
CA GLU A 32 8.13 -23.42 -19.16
C GLU A 32 7.31 -22.66 -20.20
N TYR A 33 6.94 -23.35 -21.29
CA TYR A 33 6.08 -22.74 -22.32
C TYR A 33 4.68 -22.51 -21.79
N ARG A 34 4.22 -21.26 -21.83
CA ARG A 34 2.91 -20.81 -21.34
C ARG A 34 2.11 -20.18 -22.48
N PRO A 35 1.19 -20.94 -23.11
CA PRO A 35 0.39 -20.42 -24.23
C PRO A 35 -0.33 -19.11 -23.90
N GLY A 36 -0.86 -19.00 -22.69
CA GLY A 36 -1.55 -17.78 -22.22
C GLY A 36 -0.64 -16.55 -22.16
N GLN A 37 0.67 -16.71 -21.86
CA GLN A 37 1.63 -15.61 -21.90
C GLN A 37 1.77 -15.03 -23.31
N TYR A 38 1.89 -15.90 -24.30
CA TYR A 38 1.97 -15.49 -25.71
C TYR A 38 0.65 -14.88 -26.20
N GLU A 39 -0.49 -15.43 -25.79
CA GLU A 39 -1.82 -14.88 -26.12
C GLU A 39 -1.99 -13.46 -25.56
N MET A 40 -1.63 -13.25 -24.28
CA MET A 40 -1.63 -11.93 -23.65
C MET A 40 -0.70 -10.96 -24.41
N ALA A 41 0.51 -11.39 -24.75
CA ALA A 41 1.47 -10.54 -25.45
C ALA A 41 0.92 -10.07 -26.83
N LYS A 42 0.28 -10.96 -27.58
CA LYS A 42 -0.41 -10.61 -28.85
C LYS A 42 -1.55 -9.62 -28.64
N ALA A 43 -2.33 -9.81 -27.60
CA ALA A 43 -3.44 -8.89 -27.28
C ALA A 43 -2.94 -7.49 -26.92
N VAL A 44 -1.86 -7.41 -26.14
CA VAL A 44 -1.20 -6.14 -25.80
C VAL A 44 -0.61 -5.46 -27.03
N GLU A 45 0.15 -6.20 -27.86
CA GLU A 45 0.72 -5.67 -29.11
C GLU A 45 -0.37 -5.11 -30.03
N ARG A 46 -1.48 -5.85 -30.17
CA ARG A 46 -2.62 -5.44 -30.99
C ARG A 46 -3.31 -4.19 -30.43
N ALA A 47 -3.51 -4.11 -29.10
CA ALA A 47 -4.10 -2.94 -28.45
C ALA A 47 -3.26 -1.68 -28.67
N LEU A 48 -1.93 -1.79 -28.53
CA LEU A 48 -0.99 -0.71 -28.76
C LEU A 48 -0.98 -0.25 -30.22
N ALA A 49 -0.99 -1.19 -31.17
CA ALA A 49 -1.01 -0.89 -32.61
C ALA A 49 -2.33 -0.22 -33.04
N GLU A 50 -3.47 -0.66 -32.51
CA GLU A 50 -4.79 -0.14 -32.85
C GLU A 50 -5.21 1.08 -32.03
N ARG A 51 -4.40 1.49 -31.06
CA ARG A 51 -4.71 2.57 -30.10
C ARG A 51 -6.06 2.36 -29.42
N ARG A 52 -6.26 1.17 -28.86
CA ARG A 52 -7.49 0.81 -28.13
C ARG A 52 -7.16 0.36 -26.72
N HIS A 53 -8.08 0.58 -25.80
CA HIS A 53 -7.96 0.10 -24.44
C HIS A 53 -8.12 -1.42 -24.37
N LEU A 54 -7.44 -2.05 -23.40
CA LEU A 54 -7.45 -3.48 -23.18
C LEU A 54 -7.53 -3.80 -21.68
N ILE A 55 -8.41 -4.73 -21.32
CA ILE A 55 -8.48 -5.31 -19.99
C ILE A 55 -8.07 -6.77 -20.07
N VAL A 56 -7.10 -7.19 -19.26
CA VAL A 56 -6.62 -8.58 -19.23
C VAL A 56 -6.63 -9.13 -17.82
N GLU A 57 -7.43 -10.14 -17.56
CA GLU A 57 -7.21 -10.99 -16.40
C GLU A 57 -6.28 -12.13 -16.81
N ALA A 58 -5.11 -12.19 -16.20
CA ALA A 58 -4.17 -13.28 -16.39
C ALA A 58 -3.74 -13.82 -15.04
N GLY A 59 -4.10 -15.06 -14.74
CA GLY A 59 -3.87 -15.70 -13.45
C GLY A 59 -2.42 -15.64 -12.98
N THR A 60 -2.20 -15.93 -11.70
CA THR A 60 -0.84 -16.03 -11.15
C THR A 60 -0.03 -17.07 -11.94
N GLY A 61 1.27 -16.81 -12.10
CA GLY A 61 2.15 -17.71 -12.84
C GLY A 61 2.10 -17.57 -14.36
N THR A 62 1.20 -16.81 -14.97
CA THR A 62 1.13 -16.62 -16.43
C THR A 62 2.38 -15.94 -17.01
N GLY A 63 3.15 -15.20 -16.21
CA GLY A 63 4.28 -14.41 -16.70
C GLY A 63 3.83 -13.08 -17.32
N LYS A 64 2.82 -12.44 -16.72
CA LYS A 64 2.22 -11.16 -17.15
C LYS A 64 3.27 -10.11 -17.50
N THR A 65 4.29 -9.97 -16.66
CA THR A 65 5.34 -8.95 -16.81
C THR A 65 5.99 -8.97 -18.19
N LEU A 66 6.51 -10.12 -18.61
CA LEU A 66 7.12 -10.25 -19.92
C LEU A 66 6.10 -10.11 -21.06
N ALA A 67 4.86 -10.57 -20.82
CA ALA A 67 3.78 -10.51 -21.81
C ALA A 67 3.34 -9.08 -22.14
N TYR A 68 3.52 -8.11 -21.25
CA TYR A 68 3.26 -6.70 -21.58
C TYR A 68 4.53 -5.90 -21.88
N LEU A 69 5.69 -6.23 -21.26
CA LEU A 69 6.92 -5.48 -21.47
C LEU A 69 7.46 -5.61 -22.91
N LEU A 70 7.50 -6.83 -23.43
CA LEU A 70 8.05 -7.03 -24.77
C LEU A 70 7.23 -6.31 -25.86
N PRO A 71 5.88 -6.41 -25.92
CA PRO A 71 5.10 -5.61 -26.86
C PRO A 71 5.31 -4.10 -26.66
N ALA A 72 5.39 -3.63 -25.41
CA ALA A 72 5.62 -2.22 -25.10
C ALA A 72 6.94 -1.72 -25.70
N LEU A 73 8.03 -2.44 -25.45
CA LEU A 73 9.36 -2.10 -25.97
C LEU A 73 9.41 -2.13 -27.51
N ARG A 74 8.66 -3.07 -28.14
CA ARG A 74 8.61 -3.19 -29.60
C ARG A 74 7.95 -2.02 -30.31
N THR A 75 7.11 -1.23 -29.62
CA THR A 75 6.49 -0.04 -30.25
C THR A 75 7.50 1.04 -30.63
N GLY A 76 8.68 1.09 -29.98
CA GLY A 76 9.63 2.19 -30.10
C GLY A 76 9.09 3.54 -29.64
N GLN A 77 7.94 3.55 -28.94
CA GLN A 77 7.32 4.75 -28.38
C GLN A 77 7.46 4.73 -26.87
N ARG A 78 7.35 5.91 -26.25
CA ARG A 78 7.39 6.00 -24.80
C ARG A 78 6.12 5.42 -24.19
N ILE A 79 6.29 4.44 -23.30
CA ILE A 79 5.22 3.79 -22.55
C ILE A 79 5.49 3.89 -21.05
N ILE A 80 4.46 4.19 -20.28
CA ILE A 80 4.51 4.16 -18.82
C ILE A 80 3.96 2.81 -18.35
N VAL A 81 4.71 2.13 -17.47
CA VAL A 81 4.22 0.97 -16.72
C VAL A 81 4.03 1.39 -15.27
N SER A 82 2.80 1.33 -14.82
CA SER A 82 2.39 1.65 -13.46
C SER A 82 2.05 0.37 -12.69
N THR A 83 2.63 0.19 -11.50
CA THR A 83 2.42 -0.99 -10.65
C THR A 83 1.74 -0.61 -9.33
N GLY A 84 1.08 -1.57 -8.65
CA GLY A 84 0.37 -1.31 -7.40
C GLY A 84 1.30 -0.91 -6.25
N THR A 85 2.43 -1.59 -6.08
CA THR A 85 3.32 -1.41 -4.93
C THR A 85 4.75 -1.07 -5.30
N LYS A 86 5.48 -0.42 -4.37
CA LYS A 86 6.92 -0.16 -4.52
C LYS A 86 7.73 -1.46 -4.70
N ALA A 87 7.37 -2.52 -4.01
CA ALA A 87 8.07 -3.81 -4.11
C ALA A 87 7.94 -4.43 -5.52
N LEU A 88 6.76 -4.34 -6.15
CA LEU A 88 6.57 -4.77 -7.53
C LEU A 88 7.31 -3.86 -8.51
N GLN A 89 7.34 -2.57 -8.24
CA GLN A 89 8.11 -1.60 -9.02
C GLN A 89 9.61 -1.91 -8.97
N ASP A 90 10.14 -2.20 -7.76
CA ASP A 90 11.54 -2.60 -7.55
C ASP A 90 11.85 -3.93 -8.27
N GLN A 91 10.97 -4.93 -8.17
CA GLN A 91 11.10 -6.20 -8.87
C GLN A 91 11.20 -6.00 -10.38
N LEU A 92 10.30 -5.18 -10.93
CA LEU A 92 10.25 -4.91 -12.36
C LEU A 92 11.57 -4.29 -12.87
N PHE A 93 12.08 -3.28 -12.15
CA PHE A 93 13.28 -2.55 -12.56
C PHE A 93 14.59 -3.30 -12.26
N PHE A 94 14.74 -3.90 -11.08
CA PHE A 94 16.01 -4.50 -10.67
C PHE A 94 16.14 -5.98 -11.02
N ARG A 95 15.08 -6.65 -11.47
CA ARG A 95 15.10 -8.06 -11.82
C ARG A 95 14.61 -8.34 -13.23
N ASP A 96 13.41 -7.86 -13.60
CA ASP A 96 12.77 -8.24 -14.86
C ASP A 96 13.38 -7.48 -16.05
N VAL A 97 13.71 -6.18 -15.91
CA VAL A 97 14.39 -5.39 -16.93
C VAL A 97 15.81 -5.91 -17.19
N PRO A 98 16.69 -6.07 -16.19
CA PRO A 98 18.02 -6.66 -16.42
C PRO A 98 17.98 -8.04 -17.05
N PHE A 99 17.00 -8.88 -16.69
CA PHE A 99 16.79 -10.16 -17.35
C PHE A 99 16.48 -9.97 -18.86
N LEU A 100 15.60 -9.04 -19.22
CA LEU A 100 15.32 -8.72 -20.62
C LEU A 100 16.56 -8.18 -21.34
N GLU A 101 17.37 -7.37 -20.67
CA GLU A 101 18.62 -6.84 -21.25
C GLU A 101 19.63 -7.94 -21.59
N THR A 102 19.67 -9.02 -20.79
CA THR A 102 20.53 -10.19 -21.13
C THR A 102 20.11 -10.88 -22.44
N LEU A 103 18.83 -10.77 -22.82
CA LEU A 103 18.26 -11.42 -24.01
C LEU A 103 18.16 -10.49 -25.21
N LEU A 104 17.94 -9.20 -25.00
CA LEU A 104 17.61 -8.22 -26.04
C LEU A 104 18.71 -7.19 -26.27
N GLY A 105 19.65 -7.04 -25.34
CA GLY A 105 20.63 -5.97 -25.27
C GLY A 105 20.14 -4.78 -24.46
N GLU A 106 20.90 -3.69 -24.44
CA GLU A 106 20.62 -2.50 -23.64
C GLU A 106 19.24 -1.89 -23.98
N LEU A 107 18.47 -1.58 -22.94
CA LEU A 107 17.13 -1.01 -23.02
C LEU A 107 17.10 0.40 -22.39
N ARG A 108 16.38 1.32 -23.01
CA ARG A 108 16.20 2.68 -22.46
C ARG A 108 15.03 2.70 -21.48
N VAL A 109 15.31 2.34 -20.24
CA VAL A 109 14.31 2.24 -19.17
C VAL A 109 14.64 3.20 -18.03
N CYS A 110 13.66 3.95 -17.57
CA CYS A 110 13.73 4.80 -16.40
C CYS A 110 12.79 4.30 -15.30
N TYR A 111 13.24 4.48 -14.09
CA TYR A 111 12.52 4.16 -12.87
C TYR A 111 12.27 5.42 -12.05
N MET A 112 11.01 5.73 -11.75
CA MET A 112 10.65 6.95 -11.04
C MET A 112 9.82 6.64 -9.79
N LYS A 113 10.24 7.20 -8.67
CA LYS A 113 9.52 7.20 -7.40
C LYS A 113 9.08 8.62 -7.00
N GLY A 114 8.18 8.70 -6.03
CA GLY A 114 7.83 9.97 -5.40
C GLY A 114 9.03 10.62 -4.71
N ARG A 115 9.06 11.94 -4.69
CA ARG A 115 10.20 12.79 -4.24
C ARG A 115 10.70 12.47 -2.82
N ALA A 116 9.84 12.01 -1.92
CA ALA A 116 10.21 11.61 -0.56
C ALA A 116 11.15 10.37 -0.51
N ASN A 117 11.32 9.65 -1.63
CA ASN A 117 12.25 8.53 -1.72
C ASN A 117 13.65 8.95 -2.13
N TYR A 118 13.87 10.22 -2.49
CA TYR A 118 15.16 10.72 -2.95
C TYR A 118 15.80 11.70 -1.96
N LEU A 119 17.13 11.65 -1.88
CA LEU A 119 17.93 12.56 -1.08
C LEU A 119 17.94 13.97 -1.70
N CYS A 120 17.79 14.99 -0.87
CA CYS A 120 18.05 16.38 -1.24
C CYS A 120 19.48 16.80 -0.84
N ARG A 121 20.37 16.96 -1.82
CA ARG A 121 21.77 17.39 -1.58
C ARG A 121 21.87 18.72 -0.83
N ARG A 122 21.07 19.70 -1.21
CA ARG A 122 21.03 20.99 -0.52
C ARG A 122 20.76 20.84 0.98
N LYS A 123 19.76 20.05 1.35
CA LYS A 123 19.43 19.80 2.76
C LYS A 123 20.54 19.04 3.48
N LEU A 124 21.16 18.05 2.83
CA LEU A 124 22.29 17.32 3.41
C LEU A 124 23.48 18.25 3.67
N PHE A 125 23.83 19.13 2.71
CA PHE A 125 24.95 20.05 2.84
C PHE A 125 24.64 21.14 3.88
N ALA A 126 23.43 21.67 3.91
CA ALA A 126 23.02 22.62 4.96
C ALA A 126 23.12 22.00 6.37
N LEU A 127 22.74 20.73 6.52
CA LEU A 127 22.88 20.03 7.81
C LEU A 127 24.35 19.78 8.18
N ARG A 128 25.23 19.59 7.19
CA ARG A 128 26.69 19.51 7.41
C ARG A 128 27.24 20.80 7.98
N ASP A 129 26.84 21.94 7.40
CA ASP A 129 27.36 23.26 7.75
C ASP A 129 26.77 23.77 9.09
N GLN A 130 25.56 23.36 9.42
CA GLN A 130 24.89 23.65 10.69
C GLN A 130 24.24 22.37 11.29
N PRO A 131 24.99 21.52 12.01
CA PRO A 131 24.50 20.25 12.51
C PRO A 131 23.42 20.47 13.61
N ILE A 132 22.17 20.20 13.28
CA ILE A 132 21.05 20.13 14.24
C ILE A 132 20.60 18.67 14.29
N LEU A 133 21.37 17.86 15.04
CA LEU A 133 21.12 16.43 15.22
C LEU A 133 20.64 16.16 16.65
N SER A 134 19.67 15.29 16.79
CA SER A 134 18.96 14.99 18.06
C SER A 134 19.35 13.58 18.53
N GLY A 135 20.61 13.37 18.97
CA GLY A 135 21.06 12.11 19.53
C GLY A 135 22.12 11.39 18.70
N LEU A 136 22.70 10.33 19.29
CA LEU A 136 23.79 9.56 18.66
C LEU A 136 23.31 8.79 17.42
N ASP A 137 22.07 8.28 17.45
CA ASP A 137 21.50 7.52 16.34
C ASP A 137 21.41 8.38 15.06
N GLU A 138 20.98 9.65 15.17
CA GLU A 138 20.94 10.57 14.03
C GLU A 138 22.34 10.91 13.49
N ILE A 139 23.38 10.87 14.34
CA ILE A 139 24.76 11.10 13.91
C ILE A 139 25.26 9.93 13.05
N ASP A 140 24.96 8.70 13.47
CA ASP A 140 25.38 7.50 12.74
C ASP A 140 24.60 7.37 11.42
N GLU A 141 23.29 7.63 11.44
CA GLU A 141 22.48 7.71 10.22
C GLU A 141 23.02 8.79 9.25
N TYR A 142 23.39 9.98 9.77
CA TYR A 142 23.95 11.05 8.95
C TYR A 142 25.27 10.64 8.28
N ARG A 143 26.19 10.01 9.01
CA ARG A 143 27.47 9.52 8.44
C ARG A 143 27.22 8.54 7.32
N GLN A 144 26.33 7.58 7.54
CA GLN A 144 25.94 6.58 6.55
C GLN A 144 25.37 7.26 5.27
N ILE A 145 24.45 8.21 5.43
CA ILE A 145 23.84 8.93 4.31
C ILE A 145 24.89 9.78 3.57
N ALA A 146 25.78 10.47 4.30
CA ALA A 146 26.80 11.32 3.72
C ALA A 146 27.90 10.55 2.96
N GLU A 147 28.25 9.35 3.42
CA GLU A 147 29.17 8.44 2.71
C GLU A 147 28.52 7.89 1.44
N TRP A 148 27.26 7.44 1.55
CA TRP A 148 26.49 6.92 0.44
C TRP A 148 26.21 7.99 -0.64
N GLU A 149 25.94 9.25 -0.27
CA GLU A 149 25.74 10.34 -1.24
C GLU A 149 26.88 10.47 -2.25
N ARG A 150 28.10 10.13 -1.87
CA ARG A 150 29.27 10.24 -2.74
C ARG A 150 29.34 9.19 -3.83
N ILE A 151 28.67 8.06 -3.64
CA ILE A 151 28.73 6.88 -4.53
C ILE A 151 27.41 6.59 -5.24
N THR A 152 26.27 7.10 -4.72
CA THR A 152 24.97 6.87 -5.35
C THR A 152 24.81 7.67 -6.64
N GLU A 153 24.29 7.02 -7.66
CA GLU A 153 23.91 7.66 -8.92
C GLU A 153 22.45 8.09 -8.94
N THR A 154 21.59 7.47 -8.14
CA THR A 154 20.14 7.68 -8.15
C THR A 154 19.66 8.54 -6.99
N GLY A 155 20.34 8.50 -5.84
CA GLY A 155 19.90 9.12 -4.61
C GLY A 155 18.66 8.47 -4.01
N ASP A 156 18.29 7.26 -4.44
CA ASP A 156 17.09 6.53 -3.95
C ASP A 156 17.38 5.88 -2.60
N ARG A 157 16.57 6.20 -1.61
CA ARG A 157 16.63 5.62 -0.27
C ARG A 157 16.65 4.08 -0.25
N ALA A 158 16.06 3.41 -1.22
CA ALA A 158 16.05 1.95 -1.30
C ALA A 158 17.45 1.33 -1.36
N GLU A 159 18.48 2.10 -1.77
CA GLU A 159 19.88 1.67 -1.73
C GLU A 159 20.44 1.60 -0.30
N LEU A 160 19.81 2.29 0.66
CA LEU A 160 20.19 2.32 2.08
C LEU A 160 19.42 1.27 2.89
N SER A 161 19.71 0.00 2.67
CA SER A 161 19.01 -1.10 3.33
C SER A 161 19.13 -1.12 4.87
N ALA A 162 20.21 -0.56 5.42
CA ALA A 162 20.44 -0.47 6.86
C ALA A 162 19.73 0.71 7.53
N LEU A 163 19.22 1.69 6.75
CA LEU A 163 18.51 2.84 7.30
C LEU A 163 17.06 2.47 7.66
N PRO A 164 16.64 2.63 8.92
CA PRO A 164 15.26 2.30 9.36
C PRO A 164 14.20 3.04 8.53
N GLU A 165 13.10 2.36 8.17
CA GLU A 165 11.99 3.00 7.45
C GLU A 165 11.42 4.21 8.18
N SER A 166 11.45 4.20 9.51
CA SER A 166 11.00 5.27 10.41
C SER A 166 12.05 6.34 10.71
N SER A 167 13.17 6.39 9.97
CA SER A 167 14.24 7.37 10.21
C SER A 167 13.71 8.81 10.20
N ALA A 168 13.80 9.48 11.34
CA ALA A 168 13.44 10.90 11.48
C ALA A 168 14.41 11.80 10.70
N LEU A 169 15.68 11.41 10.61
CA LEU A 169 16.68 12.13 9.84
C LEU A 169 16.37 12.11 8.35
N TRP A 170 15.96 10.96 7.79
CA TRP A 170 15.58 10.90 6.39
C TRP A 170 14.48 11.91 6.04
N HIS A 171 13.47 12.05 6.91
CA HIS A 171 12.40 13.04 6.71
C HIS A 171 12.89 14.49 6.69
N LYS A 172 14.03 14.80 7.34
CA LYS A 172 14.68 16.12 7.26
C LYS A 172 15.42 16.30 5.95
N LEU A 173 15.93 15.22 5.32
CA LEU A 173 16.84 15.23 4.18
C LEU A 173 16.17 14.89 2.84
N ASP A 174 14.96 14.37 2.83
CA ASP A 174 14.26 13.99 1.60
C ASP A 174 13.94 15.18 0.68
N ALA A 175 13.73 14.90 -0.61
CA ALA A 175 13.54 15.90 -1.66
C ALA A 175 12.07 16.35 -1.82
N ARG A 176 11.23 16.33 -0.76
CA ARG A 176 9.85 16.82 -0.82
C ARG A 176 9.76 18.21 -1.45
N SER A 177 8.61 18.48 -2.11
CA SER A 177 8.40 19.71 -2.86
C SER A 177 8.35 20.97 -2.00
N ASP A 178 7.92 20.82 -0.74
CA ASP A 178 7.55 21.93 0.15
C ASP A 178 8.68 22.92 0.45
N ALA A 179 9.94 22.46 0.38
CA ALA A 179 11.13 23.28 0.58
C ALA A 179 12.10 23.22 -0.62
N CYS A 180 11.59 22.88 -1.80
CA CYS A 180 12.41 22.76 -3.00
C CYS A 180 12.45 24.09 -3.76
N LEU A 181 13.65 24.61 -4.02
CA LEU A 181 13.87 25.85 -4.76
C LEU A 181 13.69 25.70 -6.28
N GLY A 182 13.45 24.48 -6.78
CA GLY A 182 13.33 24.27 -8.22
C GLY A 182 14.59 24.65 -8.99
N SER A 183 14.44 25.39 -10.09
CA SER A 183 15.53 25.79 -10.96
C SER A 183 16.51 26.81 -10.33
N THR A 184 16.12 27.51 -9.27
CA THR A 184 16.98 28.46 -8.55
C THR A 184 17.91 27.80 -7.54
N CYS A 185 17.74 26.47 -7.30
CA CYS A 185 18.55 25.71 -6.36
C CYS A 185 20.01 25.69 -6.79
N PRO A 186 21.01 26.02 -5.91
CA PRO A 186 22.44 25.97 -6.24
C PRO A 186 22.89 24.55 -6.65
N ASP A 187 22.23 23.50 -6.13
CA ASP A 187 22.51 22.11 -6.48
C ASP A 187 21.64 21.58 -7.62
N TYR A 188 20.92 22.42 -8.36
CA TYR A 188 19.95 21.99 -9.39
C TYR A 188 20.54 21.03 -10.43
N ARG A 189 21.77 21.33 -10.92
CA ARG A 189 22.48 20.51 -11.92
C ARG A 189 22.89 19.13 -11.39
N ARG A 190 23.03 18.99 -10.08
CA ARG A 190 23.42 17.76 -9.39
C ARG A 190 22.25 17.13 -8.64
N CYS A 191 21.05 17.66 -8.82
CA CYS A 191 19.84 17.21 -8.12
C CYS A 191 19.39 15.85 -8.65
N PHE A 192 19.21 14.88 -7.78
CA PHE A 192 18.72 13.56 -8.16
C PHE A 192 17.33 13.58 -8.81
N ILE A 193 16.45 14.50 -8.40
CA ILE A 193 15.14 14.67 -9.03
C ILE A 193 15.28 15.22 -10.46
N THR A 194 16.18 16.16 -10.67
CA THR A 194 16.46 16.73 -12.02
C THR A 194 17.02 15.64 -12.94
N GLU A 195 17.96 14.86 -12.43
CA GLU A 195 18.58 13.77 -13.18
C GLU A 195 17.58 12.66 -13.50
N MET A 196 16.74 12.26 -12.54
CA MET A 196 15.67 11.29 -12.75
C MET A 196 14.71 11.74 -13.87
N ARG A 197 14.30 13.02 -13.86
CA ARG A 197 13.43 13.60 -14.90
C ARG A 197 14.11 13.63 -16.27
N ARG A 198 15.39 13.97 -16.32
CA ARG A 198 16.16 13.94 -17.57
C ARG A 198 16.22 12.52 -18.15
N ARG A 199 16.53 11.52 -17.31
CA ARG A 199 16.53 10.10 -17.72
C ARG A 199 15.15 9.65 -18.23
N ALA A 200 14.07 10.09 -17.58
CA ALA A 200 12.73 9.78 -18.02
C ALA A 200 12.40 10.34 -19.42
N LEU A 201 12.91 11.54 -19.75
CA LEU A 201 12.75 12.13 -21.07
C LEU A 201 13.53 11.38 -22.16
N GLU A 202 14.58 10.66 -21.81
CA GLU A 202 15.43 9.90 -22.73
C GLU A 202 15.02 8.43 -22.84
N SER A 203 14.07 7.97 -22.02
CA SER A 203 13.65 6.57 -21.94
C SER A 203 12.43 6.26 -22.78
N ASP A 204 12.38 5.01 -23.31
CA ASP A 204 11.24 4.46 -24.01
C ASP A 204 10.24 3.81 -23.05
N LEU A 205 10.73 3.28 -21.92
CA LEU A 205 9.91 2.69 -20.88
C LEU A 205 10.12 3.40 -19.55
N ILE A 206 9.02 3.85 -18.93
CA ILE A 206 9.06 4.51 -17.62
C ILE A 206 8.28 3.67 -16.63
N ILE A 207 8.95 3.22 -15.57
CA ILE A 207 8.36 2.40 -14.51
C ILE A 207 8.04 3.28 -13.31
N VAL A 208 6.76 3.31 -12.93
CA VAL A 208 6.22 4.07 -11.80
C VAL A 208 5.31 3.19 -10.93
N ASN A 209 4.85 3.70 -9.80
CA ASN A 209 3.71 3.12 -9.10
C ASN A 209 2.43 3.93 -9.35
N HIS A 210 1.28 3.35 -9.04
CA HIS A 210 -0.02 4.01 -9.21
C HIS A 210 -0.10 5.34 -8.47
N HIS A 211 0.51 5.42 -7.30
CA HIS A 211 0.55 6.66 -6.51
C HIS A 211 1.27 7.80 -7.25
N LEU A 212 2.41 7.53 -7.90
CA LEU A 212 3.12 8.57 -8.65
C LEU A 212 2.36 8.95 -9.92
N PHE A 213 1.73 7.97 -10.59
CA PHE A 213 0.90 8.22 -11.76
C PHE A 213 -0.27 9.16 -11.44
N PHE A 214 -1.03 8.88 -10.37
CA PHE A 214 -2.15 9.75 -9.98
C PHE A 214 -1.69 11.07 -9.37
N ALA A 215 -0.51 11.13 -8.73
CA ALA A 215 0.09 12.39 -8.33
C ALA A 215 0.39 13.29 -9.54
N ASP A 216 0.90 12.71 -10.65
CA ASP A 216 1.08 13.42 -11.92
C ASP A 216 -0.25 13.92 -12.48
N THR A 217 -1.27 13.06 -12.52
CA THR A 217 -2.62 13.39 -13.00
C THR A 217 -3.22 14.54 -12.19
N ALA A 218 -3.08 14.52 -10.86
CA ALA A 218 -3.57 15.59 -9.99
C ALA A 218 -2.83 16.92 -10.21
N VAL A 219 -1.50 16.88 -10.45
CA VAL A 219 -0.71 18.08 -10.77
C VAL A 219 -1.13 18.65 -12.12
N ARG A 220 -1.33 17.83 -13.15
CA ARG A 220 -1.85 18.27 -14.46
C ARG A 220 -3.21 18.92 -14.34
N LEU A 221 -4.12 18.31 -13.61
CA LEU A 221 -5.46 18.85 -13.36
C LEU A 221 -5.40 20.23 -12.67
N ALA A 222 -4.59 20.37 -11.63
CA ALA A 222 -4.39 21.64 -10.91
C ALA A 222 -3.78 22.76 -11.79
N ALA A 223 -2.98 22.37 -12.79
CA ALA A 223 -2.38 23.29 -13.75
C ALA A 223 -3.25 23.54 -15.02
N GLY A 224 -4.51 23.11 -15.01
CA GLY A 224 -5.40 23.26 -16.17
C GLY A 224 -4.97 22.44 -17.38
N ASN A 225 -4.33 21.29 -17.16
CA ASN A 225 -3.81 20.41 -18.20
C ASN A 225 -2.78 21.08 -19.13
N ALA A 226 -1.99 22.05 -18.62
CA ALA A 226 -0.90 22.64 -19.39
C ALA A 226 0.11 21.53 -19.81
N PRO A 227 0.61 21.52 -21.06
CA PRO A 227 1.42 20.41 -21.60
C PRO A 227 2.65 20.04 -20.77
N ASP A 228 3.32 21.02 -20.16
CA ASP A 228 4.58 20.82 -19.42
C ASP A 228 4.40 20.77 -17.89
N ALA A 229 3.17 20.75 -17.40
CA ALA A 229 2.89 20.82 -15.96
C ALA A 229 3.13 19.51 -15.21
N GLY A 230 3.22 18.38 -15.91
CA GLY A 230 3.30 17.05 -15.32
C GLY A 230 4.64 16.73 -14.64
N ILE A 231 4.58 15.72 -13.80
CA ILE A 231 5.77 15.06 -13.20
C ILE A 231 6.38 14.07 -14.20
N LEU A 232 5.51 13.35 -14.92
CA LEU A 232 5.85 12.33 -15.91
C LEU A 232 5.85 12.92 -17.31
N PRO A 233 6.73 12.46 -18.20
CA PRO A 233 6.68 12.83 -19.61
C PRO A 233 5.41 12.27 -20.28
N GLU A 234 5.01 12.89 -21.39
CA GLU A 234 3.94 12.35 -22.24
C GLU A 234 4.29 10.95 -22.75
N SER A 235 3.29 10.08 -22.85
CA SER A 235 3.42 8.70 -23.27
C SER A 235 2.35 8.31 -24.29
N ALA A 236 2.69 7.38 -25.18
CA ALA A 236 1.75 6.85 -26.17
C ALA A 236 0.75 5.87 -25.57
N ALA A 237 1.13 5.22 -24.46
CA ALA A 237 0.26 4.29 -23.75
C ALA A 237 0.67 4.19 -22.27
N VAL A 238 -0.28 3.70 -21.47
CA VAL A 238 -0.03 3.35 -20.07
C VAL A 238 -0.49 1.91 -19.83
N ILE A 239 0.36 1.14 -19.13
CA ILE A 239 0.05 -0.22 -18.69
C ILE A 239 -0.06 -0.20 -17.16
N PHE A 240 -1.23 -0.50 -16.64
CA PHE A 240 -1.47 -0.64 -15.21
C PHE A 240 -1.42 -2.12 -14.83
N ASP A 241 -0.38 -2.50 -14.08
CA ASP A 241 -0.28 -3.83 -13.48
C ASP A 241 -0.84 -3.79 -12.06
N GLU A 242 -1.57 -4.82 -11.66
CA GLU A 242 -2.43 -4.87 -10.47
C GLU A 242 -3.55 -3.81 -10.51
N ALA A 243 -4.21 -3.70 -11.67
CA ALA A 243 -5.22 -2.69 -11.97
C ALA A 243 -6.45 -2.71 -11.02
N HIS A 244 -6.63 -3.77 -10.24
CA HIS A 244 -7.65 -3.85 -9.19
C HIS A 244 -7.46 -2.81 -8.06
N GLU A 245 -6.26 -2.22 -7.92
CA GLU A 245 -5.97 -1.19 -6.90
C GLU A 245 -6.30 0.23 -7.41
N LEU A 246 -6.58 0.43 -8.69
CA LEU A 246 -6.68 1.77 -9.31
C LEU A 246 -7.75 2.64 -8.68
N GLU A 247 -8.93 2.09 -8.42
CA GLU A 247 -10.03 2.86 -7.83
C GLU A 247 -9.67 3.40 -6.45
N GLU A 248 -9.07 2.56 -5.61
CA GLU A 248 -8.69 2.96 -4.25
C GLU A 248 -7.61 4.03 -4.29
N VAL A 249 -6.57 3.86 -5.11
CA VAL A 249 -5.48 4.83 -5.24
C VAL A 249 -5.99 6.14 -5.83
N ALA A 250 -6.82 6.10 -6.88
CA ALA A 250 -7.45 7.29 -7.44
C ALA A 250 -8.29 8.04 -6.41
N SER A 251 -9.11 7.34 -5.63
CA SER A 251 -9.92 7.93 -4.57
C SER A 251 -9.09 8.66 -3.52
N GLN A 252 -7.88 8.17 -3.21
CA GLN A 252 -6.95 8.85 -2.30
C GLN A 252 -6.38 10.15 -2.90
N TYR A 253 -6.03 10.15 -4.19
CA TYR A 253 -5.43 11.32 -4.86
C TYR A 253 -6.43 12.42 -5.21
N PHE A 254 -7.64 12.05 -5.60
CA PHE A 254 -8.71 13.01 -5.86
C PHE A 254 -9.47 13.41 -4.58
N GLY A 255 -9.16 12.76 -3.47
CA GLY A 255 -9.60 13.13 -2.13
C GLY A 255 -8.73 14.22 -1.51
N ARG A 256 -9.16 14.71 -0.33
CA ARG A 256 -8.38 15.64 0.50
C ARG A 256 -8.18 15.07 1.89
N SER A 257 -7.03 15.37 2.48
CA SER A 257 -6.67 14.92 3.83
C SER A 257 -6.06 16.05 4.63
N LEU A 258 -6.60 16.29 5.80
CA LEU A 258 -6.13 17.31 6.73
C LEU A 258 -5.86 16.67 8.10
N SER A 259 -4.66 16.85 8.66
CA SER A 259 -4.31 16.31 9.98
C SER A 259 -3.70 17.38 10.88
N ASN A 260 -3.83 17.17 12.19
CA ASN A 260 -3.19 18.05 13.19
C ASN A 260 -1.66 18.14 12.99
N LEU A 261 -1.04 17.11 12.45
CA LEU A 261 0.41 17.08 12.18
C LEU A 261 0.83 18.08 11.12
N ARG A 262 0.02 18.30 10.07
CA ARG A 262 0.33 19.25 8.99
C ARG A 262 0.46 20.69 9.49
N PHE A 263 -0.30 21.08 10.50
CA PHE A 263 -0.22 22.40 11.14
C PHE A 263 1.06 22.54 11.97
N GLU A 264 1.39 21.50 12.73
CA GLU A 264 2.62 21.48 13.52
C GLU A 264 3.87 21.51 12.63
N ASP A 265 3.85 20.76 11.54
CA ASP A 265 4.93 20.75 10.55
C ASP A 265 5.11 22.11 9.87
N LEU A 266 4.02 22.79 9.49
CA LEU A 266 4.07 24.14 8.94
C LEU A 266 4.68 25.11 9.95
N ALA A 267 4.20 25.10 11.21
CA ALA A 267 4.67 25.98 12.26
C ALA A 267 6.17 25.76 12.58
N ARG A 268 6.58 24.49 12.68
CA ARG A 268 7.98 24.12 12.93
C ARG A 268 8.90 24.57 11.77
N ASP A 269 8.51 24.29 10.54
CA ASP A 269 9.33 24.57 9.37
C ASP A 269 9.47 26.10 9.16
N THR A 270 8.40 26.84 9.46
CA THR A 270 8.43 28.32 9.47
C THR A 270 9.35 28.86 10.57
N ASP A 271 9.30 28.32 11.79
CA ASP A 271 10.19 28.73 12.88
C ASP A 271 11.67 28.42 12.54
N VAL A 272 11.94 27.30 11.86
CA VAL A 272 13.31 26.92 11.45
C VAL A 272 13.85 27.87 10.38
N LEU A 273 13.03 28.19 9.38
CA LEU A 273 13.41 29.08 8.28
C LEU A 273 13.78 30.49 8.79
N LEU A 274 13.05 30.96 9.78
CA LEU A 274 13.17 32.36 10.23
C LEU A 274 14.08 32.56 11.46
N ARG A 275 14.77 31.50 11.91
CA ARG A 275 15.78 31.63 12.97
C ARG A 275 16.90 32.58 12.54
N GLY A 276 17.02 33.67 13.29
CA GLY A 276 18.07 34.68 13.04
C GLY A 276 17.68 35.76 12.02
N ASN A 277 16.49 35.75 11.44
CA ASN A 277 15.99 36.83 10.59
C ASN A 277 15.37 37.94 11.46
N SER A 278 16.03 39.09 11.52
CA SER A 278 15.63 40.24 12.33
C SER A 278 14.32 40.91 11.84
N GLY A 279 13.95 40.71 10.58
CA GLY A 279 12.69 41.23 9.99
C GLY A 279 11.41 40.45 10.40
N ALA A 280 11.56 39.25 10.95
CA ALA A 280 10.44 38.32 11.19
C ALA A 280 9.99 38.24 12.67
N THR A 281 10.05 39.33 13.42
CA THR A 281 9.85 39.36 14.88
C THR A 281 8.46 38.87 15.33
N GLN A 282 7.42 38.97 14.51
CA GLN A 282 6.07 38.56 14.87
C GLN A 282 5.78 37.09 14.57
N ILE A 283 6.51 36.45 13.68
CA ILE A 283 6.21 35.10 13.18
C ILE A 283 6.29 34.02 14.27
N PRO A 284 7.27 34.00 15.21
CA PRO A 284 7.27 33.02 16.29
C PRO A 284 6.01 33.06 17.17
N ALA A 285 5.42 34.25 17.36
CA ALA A 285 4.16 34.38 18.08
C ALA A 285 2.99 33.82 17.27
N ILE A 286 2.99 34.04 15.95
CA ILE A 286 1.94 33.56 15.03
C ILE A 286 1.99 32.02 14.88
N THR A 287 3.17 31.45 14.75
CA THR A 287 3.35 29.99 14.68
C THR A 287 2.93 29.32 15.98
N GLN A 288 3.23 29.94 17.14
CA GLN A 288 2.74 29.45 18.42
C GLN A 288 1.20 29.54 18.53
N GLN A 289 0.61 30.62 18.04
CA GLN A 289 -0.86 30.72 17.95
C GLN A 289 -1.46 29.66 17.03
N LEU A 290 -0.80 29.34 15.88
CA LEU A 290 -1.25 28.28 14.99
C LEU A 290 -1.29 26.93 15.70
N ARG A 291 -0.23 26.57 16.44
CA ARG A 291 -0.17 25.32 17.23
C ARG A 291 -1.32 25.23 18.23
N GLU A 292 -1.53 26.30 19.00
CA GLU A 292 -2.55 26.30 20.03
C GLU A 292 -3.96 26.27 19.45
N ARG A 293 -4.24 27.07 18.43
CA ARG A 293 -5.56 27.13 17.77
C ARG A 293 -5.87 25.82 17.04
N ALA A 294 -4.90 25.25 16.33
CA ALA A 294 -5.05 23.94 15.69
C ALA A 294 -5.30 22.84 16.74
N ARG A 295 -4.57 22.84 17.86
CA ARG A 295 -4.78 21.90 18.95
C ARG A 295 -6.20 21.99 19.53
N LEU A 296 -6.72 23.19 19.75
CA LEU A 296 -8.09 23.41 20.24
C LEU A 296 -9.12 22.96 19.21
N PHE A 297 -8.93 23.31 17.93
CA PHE A 297 -9.81 22.91 16.83
C PHE A 297 -9.91 21.37 16.72
N PHE A 298 -8.77 20.67 16.65
CA PHE A 298 -8.76 19.20 16.58
C PHE A 298 -9.26 18.52 17.86
N ALA A 299 -9.17 19.20 19.01
CA ALA A 299 -9.73 18.72 20.27
C ALA A 299 -11.26 18.86 20.34
N ALA A 300 -11.84 19.83 19.62
CA ALA A 300 -13.27 20.05 19.53
C ALA A 300 -13.96 19.09 18.54
N LEU A 301 -13.22 18.52 17.59
CA LEU A 301 -13.79 17.55 16.65
C LEU A 301 -14.42 16.37 17.39
N PRO A 302 -15.49 15.77 16.86
CA PRO A 302 -16.07 14.55 17.41
C PRO A 302 -15.00 13.51 17.69
N ARG A 303 -15.06 12.89 18.88
CA ARG A 303 -14.09 11.87 19.31
C ARG A 303 -14.69 10.48 19.10
N PRO A 304 -14.65 9.95 17.89
CA PRO A 304 -15.08 8.58 17.69
C PRO A 304 -14.13 7.62 18.40
N ALA A 305 -14.60 6.41 18.65
CA ALA A 305 -13.72 5.28 18.97
C ALA A 305 -12.67 5.10 17.84
N ASP A 306 -11.65 4.26 18.06
CA ASP A 306 -10.65 4.01 17.02
C ASP A 306 -11.31 3.58 15.69
N GLY A 307 -10.78 4.09 14.57
CA GLY A 307 -11.25 3.77 13.22
C GLY A 307 -11.76 4.97 12.43
N ARG A 308 -12.57 4.68 11.41
CA ARG A 308 -13.14 5.63 10.46
C ARG A 308 -14.60 5.91 10.81
N HIS A 309 -14.96 7.19 10.89
CA HIS A 309 -16.30 7.61 11.27
C HIS A 309 -16.81 8.72 10.34
N PRO A 310 -18.07 8.67 9.90
CA PRO A 310 -18.64 9.71 9.06
C PRO A 310 -18.67 11.05 9.81
N PHE A 311 -18.37 12.14 9.11
CA PHE A 311 -18.47 13.49 9.61
C PHE A 311 -19.64 14.20 8.91
N THR A 312 -20.86 13.79 9.26
CA THR A 312 -22.11 14.29 8.66
C THR A 312 -22.58 15.60 9.26
N ASN A 313 -22.29 15.86 10.54
CA ASN A 313 -22.78 17.02 11.29
C ASN A 313 -21.81 18.21 11.20
N ARG A 314 -21.34 18.54 9.99
CA ARG A 314 -20.39 19.64 9.79
C ARG A 314 -20.98 21.01 10.05
N GLU A 315 -22.26 21.23 9.67
CA GLU A 315 -23.00 22.46 9.93
C GLU A 315 -23.17 22.69 11.44
N GLU A 316 -23.63 21.69 12.18
CA GLU A 316 -23.77 21.74 13.64
C GLU A 316 -22.40 21.97 14.32
N PHE A 317 -21.34 21.37 13.79
CA PHE A 317 -19.98 21.62 14.29
C PHE A 317 -19.57 23.09 14.05
N LEU A 318 -19.86 23.66 12.88
CA LEU A 318 -19.59 25.07 12.60
C LEU A 318 -20.41 26.01 13.48
N GLU A 319 -21.66 25.68 13.76
CA GLU A 319 -22.50 26.46 14.69
C GLU A 319 -21.93 26.47 16.11
N SER A 320 -21.45 25.31 16.60
CA SER A 320 -20.96 25.14 17.96
C SER A 320 -19.48 25.51 18.17
N SER A 321 -18.67 25.39 17.14
CA SER A 321 -17.20 25.51 17.20
C SER A 321 -16.60 26.35 16.06
N GLY A 322 -17.43 27.13 15.39
CA GLY A 322 -17.03 27.98 14.25
C GLY A 322 -15.96 29.01 14.63
N ASP A 323 -15.97 29.51 15.87
CA ASP A 323 -14.92 30.42 16.36
C ASP A 323 -13.52 29.77 16.31
N LEU A 324 -13.40 28.48 16.65
CA LEU A 324 -12.13 27.75 16.58
C LEU A 324 -11.68 27.57 15.13
N TYR A 325 -12.60 27.24 14.23
CA TYR A 325 -12.34 27.15 12.80
C TYR A 325 -11.85 28.49 12.24
N LEU A 326 -12.58 29.59 12.51
CA LEU A 326 -12.22 30.93 12.04
C LEU A 326 -10.88 31.40 12.61
N ALA A 327 -10.58 31.06 13.86
CA ALA A 327 -9.30 31.36 14.49
C ALA A 327 -8.12 30.67 13.78
N VAL A 328 -8.25 29.39 13.43
CA VAL A 328 -7.22 28.66 12.66
C VAL A 328 -7.07 29.24 11.27
N ARG A 329 -8.17 29.44 10.55
CA ARG A 329 -8.20 30.01 9.19
C ARG A 329 -7.54 31.40 9.15
N SER A 330 -7.90 32.29 10.08
CA SER A 330 -7.29 33.63 10.18
C SER A 330 -5.79 33.58 10.48
N THR A 331 -5.35 32.62 11.31
CA THR A 331 -3.92 32.48 11.63
C THR A 331 -3.14 32.02 10.38
N LEU A 332 -3.70 31.09 9.59
CA LEU A 332 -3.09 30.68 8.33
C LEU A 332 -2.96 31.85 7.34
N SER A 333 -4.01 32.67 7.19
CA SER A 333 -3.97 33.89 6.37
C SER A 333 -2.95 34.87 6.86
N LEU A 334 -2.75 34.99 8.17
CA LEU A 334 -1.73 35.86 8.73
C LEU A 334 -0.32 35.34 8.43
N ILE A 335 -0.09 34.01 8.52
CA ILE A 335 1.19 33.41 8.11
C ILE A 335 1.46 33.64 6.62
N GLU A 336 0.45 33.47 5.76
CA GLU A 336 0.54 33.76 4.32
C GLU A 336 1.02 35.20 4.07
N SER A 337 0.37 36.17 4.76
CA SER A 337 0.68 37.60 4.62
C SER A 337 2.08 37.96 5.14
N GLU A 338 2.50 37.38 6.26
CA GLU A 338 3.83 37.64 6.80
C GLU A 338 4.95 37.01 5.96
N LEU A 339 4.74 35.80 5.45
CA LEU A 339 5.68 35.13 4.55
C LEU A 339 5.81 35.85 3.19
N ASP A 340 4.74 36.50 2.74
CA ASP A 340 4.74 37.30 1.50
C ASP A 340 5.61 38.57 1.59
N ARG A 341 5.81 39.09 2.80
CA ARG A 341 6.67 40.25 3.07
C ARG A 341 8.16 39.91 3.09
N ILE A 342 8.48 38.59 3.19
CA ILE A 342 9.85 38.11 3.25
C ILE A 342 10.33 37.81 1.84
N THR A 343 11.10 38.70 1.26
CA THR A 343 11.60 38.61 -0.12
C THR A 343 13.04 38.12 -0.22
N ASP A 344 13.73 38.07 0.90
CA ASP A 344 15.16 37.71 1.01
C ASP A 344 15.43 36.22 1.29
N LEU A 345 14.37 35.43 1.45
CA LEU A 345 14.44 33.98 1.69
C LEU A 345 13.74 33.20 0.57
N ASP A 346 14.50 32.45 -0.20
CA ASP A 346 14.00 31.65 -1.33
C ASP A 346 12.97 30.58 -0.95
N GLU A 347 12.93 30.12 0.30
CA GLU A 347 11.98 29.13 0.80
C GLU A 347 10.63 29.73 1.26
N ALA A 348 10.54 31.03 1.48
CA ALA A 348 9.33 31.69 1.99
C ALA A 348 8.09 31.47 1.08
N PRO A 349 8.20 31.54 -0.26
CA PRO A 349 7.08 31.23 -1.17
C PRO A 349 6.55 29.80 -1.01
N GLY A 350 7.42 28.82 -0.77
CA GLY A 350 7.02 27.43 -0.53
C GLY A 350 6.17 27.26 0.72
N LEU A 351 6.58 27.89 1.83
CA LEU A 351 5.81 27.87 3.09
C LEU A 351 4.49 28.65 2.97
N LYS A 352 4.49 29.80 2.26
CA LYS A 352 3.27 30.56 1.95
C LYS A 352 2.27 29.68 1.20
N ASN A 353 2.68 29.01 0.12
CA ASN A 353 1.83 28.11 -0.65
C ASN A 353 1.28 26.95 0.20
N ARG A 354 2.11 26.45 1.12
CA ARG A 354 1.68 25.38 2.06
C ARG A 354 0.63 25.90 3.05
N ALA A 355 0.77 27.11 3.59
CA ALA A 355 -0.22 27.75 4.43
C ALA A 355 -1.56 27.96 3.69
N ALA A 356 -1.51 28.47 2.45
CA ALA A 356 -2.66 28.66 1.59
C ALA A 356 -3.36 27.32 1.27
N THR A 357 -2.60 26.27 0.98
CA THR A 357 -3.16 24.92 0.77
C THR A 357 -3.85 24.38 2.02
N LEU A 358 -3.23 24.53 3.20
CA LEU A 358 -3.86 24.10 4.46
C LEU A 358 -5.15 24.85 4.75
N ARG A 359 -5.19 26.15 4.45
CA ARG A 359 -6.40 26.98 4.59
C ARG A 359 -7.49 26.52 3.64
N ALA A 360 -7.16 26.33 2.36
CA ALA A 360 -8.12 25.85 1.36
C ALA A 360 -8.63 24.42 1.66
N ASP A 361 -7.77 23.53 2.17
CA ASP A 361 -8.19 22.21 2.62
C ASP A 361 -9.14 22.29 3.83
N LEU A 362 -8.84 23.17 4.79
CA LEU A 362 -9.67 23.37 5.98
C LEU A 362 -11.06 23.93 5.60
N GLU A 363 -11.10 24.93 4.72
CA GLU A 363 -12.34 25.50 4.17
C GLU A 363 -13.15 24.43 3.44
N PHE A 364 -12.49 23.64 2.57
CA PHE A 364 -13.16 22.55 1.85
C PHE A 364 -13.75 21.49 2.80
N MET A 365 -13.01 21.09 3.82
CA MET A 365 -13.48 20.08 4.78
C MET A 365 -14.74 20.50 5.52
N LEU A 366 -14.91 21.78 5.81
CA LEU A 366 -15.99 22.29 6.66
C LEU A 366 -17.12 22.95 5.87
N GLU A 367 -16.80 23.70 4.82
CA GLU A 367 -17.77 24.53 4.10
C GLU A 367 -18.26 23.89 2.78
N SER A 368 -17.59 22.85 2.25
CA SER A 368 -17.97 22.25 0.96
C SER A 368 -19.35 21.60 1.01
N THR A 369 -20.16 21.89 -0.01
CA THR A 369 -21.47 21.28 -0.25
C THR A 369 -21.44 20.18 -1.33
N ALA A 370 -20.24 19.73 -1.72
CA ALA A 370 -20.06 18.72 -2.76
C ALA A 370 -20.74 17.39 -2.39
N SER A 371 -21.80 17.05 -3.13
CA SER A 371 -22.60 15.82 -2.90
C SER A 371 -21.90 14.54 -3.36
N ASN A 372 -20.88 14.65 -4.22
CA ASN A 372 -20.07 13.52 -4.70
C ASN A 372 -18.90 13.17 -3.78
N MET A 373 -18.80 13.80 -2.61
CA MET A 373 -17.75 13.58 -1.63
C MET A 373 -18.31 13.04 -0.31
N VAL A 374 -17.57 12.14 0.31
CA VAL A 374 -17.83 11.67 1.68
C VAL A 374 -16.81 12.30 2.62
N PHE A 375 -17.29 12.93 3.71
CA PHE A 375 -16.47 13.53 4.74
C PHE A 375 -16.45 12.63 5.97
N TRP A 376 -15.24 12.36 6.49
CA TRP A 376 -15.08 11.43 7.61
C TRP A 376 -13.84 11.73 8.44
N LEU A 377 -13.83 11.20 9.66
CA LEU A 377 -12.75 11.35 10.64
C LEU A 377 -12.04 10.01 10.84
N GLU A 378 -10.72 10.05 10.96
CA GLU A 378 -9.91 8.89 11.33
C GLU A 378 -8.99 9.25 12.50
N ARG A 379 -8.94 8.38 13.50
CA ARG A 379 -7.93 8.46 14.56
C ARG A 379 -6.94 7.32 14.39
N ARG A 380 -5.66 7.68 14.37
CA ARG A 380 -4.55 6.72 14.33
C ARG A 380 -3.74 6.85 15.61
N ALA A 381 -3.58 5.76 16.35
CA ALA A 381 -2.62 5.71 17.44
C ALA A 381 -1.21 5.82 16.85
N THR A 382 -0.42 6.80 17.30
CA THR A 382 1.00 6.85 16.95
C THR A 382 1.70 5.75 17.75
N SER A 383 2.13 4.69 17.05
CA SER A 383 3.01 3.69 17.63
C SER A 383 4.39 4.32 17.81
N ASN A 384 4.73 4.73 19.04
CA ASN A 384 6.13 4.88 19.38
C ASN A 384 6.77 3.48 19.38
N ALA A 385 7.41 3.11 18.29
CA ALA A 385 8.32 1.99 18.22
C ALA A 385 9.64 2.35 18.92
N ALA A 386 9.59 2.61 20.23
CA ALA A 386 10.78 2.80 21.07
C ALA A 386 10.45 2.40 22.49
N ALA A 387 10.07 1.13 22.69
CA ALA A 387 10.14 0.46 23.98
C ALA A 387 10.39 -1.03 23.72
N VAL A 388 11.48 -1.33 23.03
CA VAL A 388 12.09 -2.65 23.12
C VAL A 388 12.78 -2.70 24.47
N GLN A 389 12.11 -3.25 25.48
CA GLN A 389 12.77 -3.74 26.68
C GLN A 389 13.70 -4.87 26.22
N SER A 390 14.99 -4.59 26.23
CA SER A 390 16.01 -5.61 26.10
C SER A 390 15.81 -6.65 27.20
N PRO A 391 15.75 -7.95 26.89
CA PRO A 391 15.80 -8.97 27.93
C PRO A 391 17.19 -8.94 28.55
N ALA A 392 17.25 -8.75 29.86
CA ALA A 392 18.48 -8.84 30.63
C ALA A 392 19.18 -10.19 30.40
N PRO A 393 20.51 -10.24 30.30
CA PRO A 393 21.24 -11.50 30.11
C PRO A 393 21.05 -12.40 31.33
N ARG A 394 20.57 -13.61 31.08
CA ARG A 394 20.55 -14.67 32.12
C ARG A 394 21.99 -15.09 32.43
N SER A 395 22.48 -14.69 33.58
CA SER A 395 23.70 -15.25 34.16
C SER A 395 23.44 -16.68 34.61
N SER A 396 24.18 -17.62 34.07
CA SER A 396 24.34 -18.98 34.58
C SER A 396 25.10 -18.94 35.90
N ALA A 397 24.48 -19.38 37.00
CA ALA A 397 25.21 -19.86 38.17
C ALA A 397 24.42 -21.00 38.82
N SER A 398 25.04 -22.13 38.84
CA SER A 398 24.70 -23.34 39.57
C SER A 398 24.81 -23.14 41.06
N GLY A 399 23.87 -23.70 41.85
CA GLY A 399 24.06 -23.84 43.29
C GLY A 399 22.79 -24.33 43.97
N ARG A 400 22.75 -25.61 44.29
CA ARG A 400 21.77 -26.25 45.21
C ARG A 400 21.81 -25.61 46.58
N GLN A 401 20.68 -25.46 47.24
CA GLN A 401 20.39 -26.02 48.55
C GLN A 401 18.93 -25.78 48.97
N GLU A 402 18.34 -26.86 49.45
CA GLU A 402 17.04 -26.97 50.11
C GLU A 402 17.05 -26.20 51.44
N VAL A 403 15.93 -25.74 51.92
CA VAL A 403 15.29 -26.10 53.23
C VAL A 403 14.00 -25.25 53.45
N SER A 404 12.90 -25.98 53.58
CA SER A 404 11.71 -25.89 54.44
C SER A 404 11.19 -24.59 55.05
N GLY A 405 9.92 -24.33 54.89
CA GLY A 405 8.96 -24.47 56.00
C GLY A 405 8.28 -23.22 56.48
N HIS A 406 6.94 -23.22 56.38
CA HIS A 406 5.94 -22.62 57.31
C HIS A 406 6.01 -21.10 57.60
N ASP A 407 4.98 -20.35 57.68
CA ASP A 407 3.57 -20.42 57.98
C ASP A 407 3.01 -18.96 58.17
N PHE A 408 1.77 -18.76 57.83
CA PHE A 408 0.73 -17.96 58.46
C PHE A 408 0.83 -16.43 58.78
N SER A 409 -0.05 -15.68 58.16
CA SER A 409 -1.15 -14.86 58.75
C SER A 409 -0.91 -13.51 59.45
N ARG A 410 -1.82 -12.63 59.09
CA ARG A 410 -2.50 -11.51 59.81
C ARG A 410 -1.77 -10.17 59.88
N ALA A 411 -2.30 -9.23 59.16
CA ALA A 411 -3.39 -8.28 59.48
C ALA A 411 -2.99 -6.98 60.19
N ILE A 412 -3.49 -5.88 59.65
CA ILE A 412 -4.03 -4.66 60.33
C ILE A 412 -3.10 -3.43 60.50
N HIS A 413 -3.53 -2.38 59.76
CA HIS A 413 -3.49 -0.93 60.05
C HIS A 413 -2.16 -0.18 60.26
N GLY A 414 -2.07 0.87 59.50
CA GLY A 414 -1.18 1.99 59.76
C GLY A 414 -1.12 2.95 58.57
N SER A 415 -1.95 3.99 58.64
CA SER A 415 -1.85 5.19 57.81
C SER A 415 -0.46 5.81 57.93
N ASP A 416 0.15 6.14 56.80
CA ASP A 416 0.89 7.39 56.68
C ASP A 416 1.12 7.81 55.23
N ASN A 417 0.78 9.05 54.99
CA ASN A 417 0.98 9.85 53.80
C ASN A 417 2.47 9.93 53.40
N ARG A 418 2.85 9.45 52.22
CA ARG A 418 3.93 10.06 51.43
C ARG A 418 3.52 10.16 49.97
N LEU A 419 3.25 11.37 49.53
CA LEU A 419 3.16 11.80 48.16
C LEU A 419 4.42 11.38 47.39
N GLY A 420 4.34 10.24 46.73
CA GLY A 420 5.22 9.89 45.62
C GLY A 420 4.59 10.43 44.36
N ALA A 421 5.18 11.46 43.76
CA ALA A 421 4.78 11.96 42.45
C ALA A 421 4.79 10.84 41.41
N LEU A 422 3.60 10.36 41.04
CA LEU A 422 3.40 9.55 39.88
C LEU A 422 3.77 10.43 38.68
N ALA A 423 4.89 10.11 38.01
CA ALA A 423 5.19 10.65 36.71
C ALA A 423 3.97 10.36 35.80
N PRO A 424 3.46 11.35 35.04
CA PRO A 424 2.31 11.14 34.20
C PRO A 424 2.68 10.08 33.15
N ALA A 425 1.89 9.01 33.11
CA ALA A 425 1.94 8.03 32.06
C ALA A 425 1.95 8.77 30.72
N GLY A 426 2.99 8.57 29.91
CA GLY A 426 3.18 9.28 28.65
C GLY A 426 1.89 9.24 27.84
N ARG A 427 1.31 10.41 27.56
CA ARG A 427 0.15 10.57 26.69
C ARG A 427 0.51 9.97 25.34
N ARG A 428 -0.10 8.84 24.97
CA ARG A 428 -0.08 8.34 23.61
C ARG A 428 -0.62 9.45 22.71
N SER A 429 0.24 10.08 21.92
CA SER A 429 -0.21 11.07 20.96
C SER A 429 -0.99 10.35 19.88
N SER A 430 -2.24 10.72 19.67
CA SER A 430 -3.06 10.21 18.56
C SER A 430 -3.16 11.28 17.51
N SER A 431 -2.94 10.90 16.24
CA SER A 431 -3.17 11.78 15.11
C SER A 431 -4.62 11.69 14.67
N THR A 432 -5.25 12.85 14.48
CA THR A 432 -6.61 12.95 13.95
C THR A 432 -6.56 13.47 12.52
N TYR A 433 -7.27 12.78 11.62
CA TYR A 433 -7.37 13.11 10.21
C TYR A 433 -8.81 13.45 9.87
N LEU A 434 -9.01 14.59 9.22
CA LEU A 434 -10.21 14.90 8.47
C LEU A 434 -9.98 14.46 7.03
N GLN A 435 -10.91 13.74 6.46
CA GLN A 435 -10.82 13.17 5.14
C GLN A 435 -12.05 13.55 4.32
N ALA A 436 -11.82 13.87 3.06
CA ALA A 436 -12.88 14.00 2.06
C ALA A 436 -12.52 13.08 0.89
N THR A 437 -13.35 12.09 0.61
CA THR A 437 -13.10 11.04 -0.38
C THR A 437 -14.19 11.06 -1.44
N PRO A 438 -13.86 11.04 -2.75
CA PRO A 438 -14.86 10.87 -3.81
C PRO A 438 -15.64 9.56 -3.61
N ILE A 439 -16.95 9.62 -3.73
CA ILE A 439 -17.82 8.45 -3.68
C ILE A 439 -17.60 7.59 -4.91
N ASP A 440 -17.49 8.22 -6.07
CA ASP A 440 -17.25 7.62 -7.36
C ASP A 440 -16.12 8.37 -8.10
N VAL A 441 -15.17 7.64 -8.63
CA VAL A 441 -14.03 8.19 -9.40
C VAL A 441 -14.13 7.86 -10.89
N SER A 442 -15.20 7.21 -11.32
CA SER A 442 -15.35 6.71 -12.69
C SER A 442 -15.31 7.82 -13.73
N GLU A 443 -16.01 8.95 -13.50
CA GLU A 443 -15.96 10.11 -14.37
C GLU A 443 -14.58 10.76 -14.40
N LEU A 444 -13.95 10.92 -13.23
CA LEU A 444 -12.60 11.49 -13.14
C LEU A 444 -11.57 10.62 -13.89
N LEU A 445 -11.65 9.30 -13.73
CA LEU A 445 -10.74 8.39 -14.44
C LEU A 445 -11.00 8.39 -15.94
N ARG A 446 -12.25 8.44 -16.37
CA ARG A 446 -12.58 8.57 -17.79
C ARG A 446 -11.98 9.84 -18.36
N ASP A 447 -12.30 11.00 -17.79
CA ASP A 447 -11.93 12.31 -18.32
C ASP A 447 -10.41 12.58 -18.25
N LEU A 448 -9.73 12.11 -17.20
CA LEU A 448 -8.31 12.41 -16.96
C LEU A 448 -7.35 11.32 -17.40
N VAL A 449 -7.81 10.10 -17.61
CA VAL A 449 -6.96 8.96 -17.98
C VAL A 449 -7.41 8.34 -19.29
N PHE A 450 -8.63 7.81 -19.35
CA PHE A 450 -9.04 7.01 -20.50
C PHE A 450 -9.28 7.83 -21.77
N ASP A 451 -9.84 9.03 -21.65
CA ASP A 451 -10.05 9.92 -22.80
C ASP A 451 -8.77 10.67 -23.21
N GLN A 452 -7.76 10.79 -22.33
CA GLN A 452 -6.52 11.49 -22.63
C GLN A 452 -5.43 10.58 -23.19
N ILE A 453 -5.41 9.30 -22.86
CA ILE A 453 -4.35 8.38 -23.21
C ILE A 453 -4.85 7.45 -24.32
N PRO A 454 -4.18 7.43 -25.49
CA PRO A 454 -4.66 6.66 -26.65
C PRO A 454 -4.82 5.16 -26.39
N THR A 455 -3.97 4.59 -25.53
CA THR A 455 -4.06 3.17 -25.15
C THR A 455 -3.78 3.00 -23.68
N VAL A 456 -4.74 2.41 -22.97
CA VAL A 456 -4.57 1.96 -21.58
C VAL A 456 -4.74 0.45 -21.54
N VAL A 457 -3.75 -0.24 -20.97
CA VAL A 457 -3.81 -1.67 -20.71
C VAL A 457 -3.98 -1.89 -19.21
N LEU A 458 -5.09 -2.49 -18.80
CA LEU A 458 -5.36 -2.88 -17.43
C LEU A 458 -5.07 -4.36 -17.27
N THR A 459 -4.17 -4.74 -16.38
CA THR A 459 -3.87 -6.15 -16.12
C THR A 459 -3.78 -6.46 -14.64
N SER A 460 -4.28 -7.63 -14.27
CA SER A 460 -4.13 -8.19 -12.92
C SER A 460 -4.42 -9.70 -12.94
N ALA A 461 -4.14 -10.36 -11.84
CA ALA A 461 -4.53 -11.76 -11.64
C ALA A 461 -6.03 -11.92 -11.32
N THR A 462 -6.69 -10.85 -10.88
CA THR A 462 -8.07 -10.87 -10.37
C THR A 462 -8.79 -9.58 -10.76
N LEU A 463 -9.57 -9.63 -11.83
CA LEU A 463 -10.39 -8.52 -12.34
C LEU A 463 -11.83 -8.94 -12.62
N THR A 464 -12.06 -10.25 -12.87
CA THR A 464 -13.37 -10.76 -13.27
C THR A 464 -14.19 -11.26 -12.07
N VAL A 465 -15.49 -11.04 -12.15
CA VAL A 465 -16.51 -11.67 -11.31
C VAL A 465 -17.39 -12.50 -12.23
N GLN A 466 -17.54 -13.80 -11.96
CA GLN A 466 -18.21 -14.77 -12.83
C GLN A 466 -17.71 -14.72 -14.29
N GLY A 467 -16.41 -14.44 -14.48
CA GLY A 467 -15.76 -14.37 -15.80
C GLY A 467 -15.99 -13.08 -16.58
N GLY A 468 -16.73 -12.09 -16.06
CA GLY A 468 -17.01 -10.80 -16.70
C GLY A 468 -16.27 -9.64 -16.06
N PHE A 469 -16.01 -8.58 -16.83
CA PHE A 469 -15.33 -7.34 -16.37
C PHE A 469 -16.31 -6.20 -16.05
N GLU A 470 -17.60 -6.44 -16.05
CA GLU A 470 -18.67 -5.44 -15.88
C GLU A 470 -18.47 -4.58 -14.62
N HIS A 471 -18.14 -5.24 -13.48
CA HIS A 471 -17.88 -4.55 -12.23
C HIS A 471 -16.71 -3.58 -12.37
N LEU A 472 -15.55 -4.05 -12.86
CA LEU A 472 -14.36 -3.22 -13.05
C LEU A 472 -14.62 -2.04 -13.98
N ARG A 473 -15.25 -2.29 -15.13
CA ARG A 473 -15.54 -1.26 -16.14
C ARG A 473 -16.39 -0.13 -15.55
N ARG A 474 -17.44 -0.49 -14.80
CA ARG A 474 -18.32 0.47 -14.14
C ARG A 474 -17.55 1.30 -13.11
N ARG A 475 -16.76 0.64 -12.27
CA ARG A 475 -16.01 1.30 -11.20
C ARG A 475 -14.92 2.25 -11.71
N LEU A 476 -14.33 1.94 -12.84
CA LEU A 476 -13.28 2.76 -13.46
C LEU A 476 -13.81 3.73 -14.53
N GLY A 477 -15.07 3.64 -14.93
CA GLY A 477 -15.63 4.50 -15.99
C GLY A 477 -15.15 4.13 -17.40
N LEU A 478 -14.64 2.91 -17.61
CA LEU A 478 -14.10 2.46 -18.89
C LEU A 478 -15.19 1.84 -19.75
N ALA A 479 -15.74 2.61 -20.68
CA ALA A 479 -16.88 2.19 -21.51
C ALA A 479 -16.49 1.24 -22.65
N ASP A 480 -15.41 1.55 -23.39
CA ASP A 480 -14.94 0.77 -24.54
C ASP A 480 -13.54 0.24 -24.31
N ALA A 481 -13.42 -1.07 -24.16
CA ALA A 481 -12.15 -1.76 -24.07
C ALA A 481 -12.29 -3.17 -24.63
N ARG A 482 -11.20 -3.69 -25.21
CA ARG A 482 -11.10 -5.12 -25.46
C ARG A 482 -10.93 -5.87 -24.16
N GLU A 483 -11.48 -7.06 -24.08
CA GLU A 483 -11.46 -7.91 -22.91
C GLU A 483 -10.77 -9.23 -23.21
N LEU A 484 -9.91 -9.68 -22.33
CA LEU A 484 -9.23 -10.97 -22.43
C LEU A 484 -9.12 -11.63 -21.06
N VAL A 485 -9.62 -12.84 -20.94
CA VAL A 485 -9.35 -13.72 -19.79
C VAL A 485 -8.37 -14.79 -20.24
N VAL A 486 -7.16 -14.75 -19.70
CA VAL A 486 -6.12 -15.74 -19.97
C VAL A 486 -6.24 -16.87 -18.95
N PRO A 487 -6.57 -18.09 -19.38
CA PRO A 487 -6.64 -19.22 -18.46
C PRO A 487 -5.29 -19.46 -17.78
N SER A 488 -5.31 -19.80 -16.50
CA SER A 488 -4.12 -20.23 -15.81
C SER A 488 -3.64 -21.58 -16.35
N HIS A 489 -2.32 -21.76 -16.47
CA HIS A 489 -1.73 -23.04 -16.85
C HIS A 489 -1.66 -24.04 -15.70
N PHE A 490 -2.03 -23.64 -14.48
CA PHE A 490 -2.06 -24.51 -13.31
C PHE A 490 -3.24 -25.49 -13.35
N GLN A 491 -3.00 -26.73 -12.91
CA GLN A 491 -4.02 -27.77 -12.82
C GLN A 491 -4.70 -27.72 -11.44
N TYR A 492 -5.44 -26.65 -11.19
CA TYR A 492 -6.04 -26.41 -9.86
C TYR A 492 -6.82 -27.59 -9.29
N GLY A 493 -7.56 -28.34 -10.10
CA GLY A 493 -8.28 -29.53 -9.63
C GLY A 493 -7.40 -30.67 -9.10
N LYS A 494 -6.08 -30.65 -9.43
CA LYS A 494 -5.08 -31.62 -8.93
C LYS A 494 -4.19 -31.02 -7.85
N GLN A 495 -3.88 -29.74 -7.96
CA GLN A 495 -2.93 -29.03 -7.10
C GLN A 495 -3.58 -28.46 -5.84
N ALA A 496 -4.85 -28.09 -5.89
CA ALA A 496 -5.53 -27.44 -4.77
C ALA A 496 -6.83 -28.13 -4.40
N LEU A 497 -7.07 -28.30 -3.10
CA LEU A 497 -8.31 -28.80 -2.53
C LEU A 497 -8.98 -27.69 -1.73
N LEU A 498 -10.21 -27.32 -2.08
CA LEU A 498 -11.02 -26.37 -1.31
C LEU A 498 -11.86 -27.12 -0.28
N TYR A 499 -11.51 -26.96 0.99
CA TYR A 499 -12.24 -27.55 2.10
C TYR A 499 -13.22 -26.52 2.69
N LEU A 500 -14.50 -26.89 2.68
CA LEU A 500 -15.63 -26.14 3.25
C LEU A 500 -16.22 -26.93 4.42
N PRO A 501 -15.85 -26.65 5.68
CA PRO A 501 -16.31 -27.42 6.83
C PRO A 501 -17.85 -27.40 6.95
N PRO A 502 -18.52 -28.55 7.09
CA PRO A 502 -19.98 -28.64 6.97
C PRO A 502 -20.75 -28.05 8.16
N SER A 503 -20.15 -28.05 9.35
CA SER A 503 -20.86 -27.74 10.62
C SER A 503 -20.35 -26.43 11.26
N MET A 504 -19.90 -25.46 10.47
CA MET A 504 -19.50 -24.16 11.02
C MET A 504 -20.73 -23.33 11.40
N PRO A 505 -20.72 -22.68 12.60
CA PRO A 505 -21.70 -21.66 12.96
C PRO A 505 -21.61 -20.44 12.04
N ASP A 506 -22.65 -19.57 12.04
CA ASP A 506 -22.55 -18.27 11.36
C ASP A 506 -21.43 -17.43 12.01
N PRO A 507 -20.62 -16.70 11.24
CA PRO A 507 -19.55 -15.86 11.79
C PRO A 507 -19.98 -14.81 12.82
N ARG A 508 -21.27 -14.53 12.93
CA ARG A 508 -21.87 -13.62 13.93
C ARG A 508 -22.22 -14.31 15.26
N GLU A 509 -22.25 -15.63 15.27
CA GLU A 509 -22.58 -16.43 16.46
C GLU A 509 -21.34 -16.54 17.38
N PRO A 510 -21.52 -16.50 18.72
CA PRO A 510 -20.42 -16.62 19.69
C PRO A 510 -19.63 -17.92 19.55
N GLU A 511 -20.30 -19.00 19.14
CA GLU A 511 -19.75 -20.34 18.98
C GLU A 511 -18.77 -20.44 17.81
N PHE A 512 -18.80 -19.48 16.89
CA PHE A 512 -17.95 -19.47 15.69
C PHE A 512 -16.47 -19.53 16.03
N VAL A 513 -16.03 -18.74 17.01
CA VAL A 513 -14.59 -18.64 17.38
C VAL A 513 -14.06 -19.99 17.87
N ALA A 514 -14.80 -20.66 18.74
CA ALA A 514 -14.40 -21.98 19.26
C ALA A 514 -14.40 -23.06 18.17
N ALA A 515 -15.40 -23.05 17.27
CA ALA A 515 -15.47 -23.97 16.14
C ALA A 515 -14.35 -23.72 15.13
N ALA A 516 -14.02 -22.43 14.87
CA ALA A 516 -12.93 -22.02 14.01
C ALA A 516 -11.57 -22.47 14.58
N ALA A 517 -11.30 -22.23 15.86
CA ALA A 517 -10.07 -22.69 16.52
C ALA A 517 -9.87 -24.19 16.38
N LYS A 518 -10.90 -24.99 16.68
CA LYS A 518 -10.86 -26.46 16.54
C LYS A 518 -10.63 -26.93 15.11
N THR A 519 -11.24 -26.26 14.14
CA THR A 519 -11.06 -26.60 12.71
C THR A 519 -9.68 -26.23 12.23
N ILE A 520 -9.17 -25.02 12.58
CA ILE A 520 -7.82 -24.56 12.26
C ILE A 520 -6.79 -25.52 12.86
N GLU A 521 -6.91 -25.86 14.14
CA GLU A 521 -6.00 -26.82 14.80
C GLU A 521 -5.94 -28.16 14.03
N ARG A 522 -7.09 -28.74 13.70
CA ARG A 522 -7.15 -30.01 12.97
C ARG A 522 -6.50 -29.94 11.60
N VAL A 523 -6.75 -28.88 10.84
CA VAL A 523 -6.15 -28.68 9.52
C VAL A 523 -4.63 -28.48 9.64
N LEU A 524 -4.17 -27.64 10.58
CA LEU A 524 -2.73 -27.37 10.77
C LEU A 524 -1.96 -28.63 11.20
N ARG A 525 -2.55 -29.54 11.98
CA ARG A 525 -1.93 -30.84 12.30
C ARG A 525 -1.75 -31.71 11.06
N ILE A 526 -2.73 -31.70 10.13
CA ILE A 526 -2.66 -32.47 8.87
C ILE A 526 -1.61 -31.85 7.93
N THR A 527 -1.52 -30.52 7.83
CA THR A 527 -0.60 -29.81 6.93
C THR A 527 0.78 -29.62 7.54
N HIS A 528 0.98 -30.01 8.80
CA HIS A 528 2.21 -29.76 9.56
C HIS A 528 2.58 -28.27 9.63
N GLY A 529 1.64 -27.39 9.95
CA GLY A 529 1.80 -25.95 9.84
C GLY A 529 1.81 -25.51 8.39
N ARG A 530 2.88 -24.79 7.95
CA ARG A 530 3.09 -24.30 6.58
C ARG A 530 1.87 -23.52 6.04
N ALA A 531 1.33 -22.63 6.85
CA ALA A 531 0.03 -22.05 6.59
C ALA A 531 -0.01 -20.53 6.73
N PHE A 532 -0.83 -19.91 5.88
CA PHE A 532 -1.36 -18.58 6.10
C PHE A 532 -2.78 -18.68 6.65
N CYS A 533 -3.01 -18.09 7.83
CA CYS A 533 -4.33 -17.86 8.40
C CYS A 533 -4.69 -16.39 8.18
N LEU A 534 -5.59 -16.13 7.23
CA LEU A 534 -5.99 -14.79 6.79
C LEU A 534 -7.32 -14.40 7.42
N PHE A 535 -7.30 -13.26 8.09
CA PHE A 535 -8.44 -12.77 8.86
C PHE A 535 -8.98 -11.44 8.32
N THR A 536 -10.26 -11.25 8.47
CA THR A 536 -10.95 -9.99 8.14
C THR A 536 -10.89 -8.97 9.28
N SER A 537 -10.49 -9.39 10.49
CA SER A 537 -10.45 -8.55 11.70
C SER A 537 -9.21 -8.83 12.55
N TYR A 538 -8.54 -7.77 13.00
CA TYR A 538 -7.41 -7.86 13.95
C TYR A 538 -7.80 -8.50 15.27
N ASN A 539 -8.98 -8.15 15.79
CA ASN A 539 -9.46 -8.71 17.06
C ASN A 539 -9.65 -10.23 16.97
N GLN A 540 -10.30 -10.70 15.92
CA GLN A 540 -10.50 -12.13 15.71
C GLN A 540 -9.20 -12.88 15.46
N MET A 541 -8.28 -12.29 14.69
CA MET A 541 -6.95 -12.84 14.48
C MET A 541 -6.21 -13.07 15.80
N ARG A 542 -6.18 -12.06 16.69
CA ARG A 542 -5.53 -12.17 18.01
C ARG A 542 -6.22 -13.20 18.88
N THR A 543 -7.55 -13.18 18.96
CA THR A 543 -8.30 -14.14 19.75
C THR A 543 -8.03 -15.59 19.33
N LEU A 544 -8.01 -15.88 18.02
CA LEU A 544 -7.73 -17.22 17.53
C LEU A 544 -6.25 -17.60 17.68
N HIS A 545 -5.33 -16.66 17.51
CA HIS A 545 -3.92 -16.88 17.79
C HIS A 545 -3.69 -17.27 19.26
N ASP A 546 -4.28 -16.53 20.21
CA ASP A 546 -4.10 -16.77 21.65
C ASP A 546 -4.73 -18.09 22.09
N LEU A 547 -5.84 -18.50 21.46
CA LEU A 547 -6.46 -19.81 21.70
C LEU A 547 -5.63 -20.97 21.15
N LEU A 548 -4.92 -20.77 20.04
CA LEU A 548 -4.17 -21.82 19.36
C LEU A 548 -2.71 -21.92 19.85
N LEU A 549 -2.16 -20.85 20.40
CA LEU A 549 -0.78 -20.80 20.90
C LEU A 549 -0.45 -21.92 21.92
N PRO A 550 -1.31 -22.23 22.91
CA PRO A 550 -1.02 -23.29 23.88
C PRO A 550 -1.26 -24.71 23.38
N VAL A 551 -1.90 -24.91 22.21
CA VAL A 551 -2.32 -26.22 21.70
C VAL A 551 -1.56 -26.68 20.45
N LEU A 552 -0.82 -25.77 19.80
CA LEU A 552 -0.04 -26.04 18.59
C LEU A 552 1.47 -25.99 18.87
N ASP A 553 2.19 -26.99 18.41
CA ASP A 553 3.65 -27.10 18.53
C ASP A 553 4.37 -26.48 17.31
N PHE A 554 3.71 -25.59 16.55
CA PHE A 554 4.27 -24.91 15.39
C PHE A 554 4.68 -23.48 15.75
N PRO A 555 5.71 -22.90 15.09
CA PRO A 555 6.01 -21.48 15.21
C PRO A 555 4.83 -20.64 14.70
N LEU A 556 4.19 -19.88 15.60
CA LEU A 556 3.07 -19.00 15.26
C LEU A 556 3.57 -17.55 15.13
N LEU A 557 3.46 -16.99 13.94
CA LEU A 557 3.84 -15.62 13.62
C LEU A 557 2.58 -14.75 13.57
N LEU A 558 2.59 -13.61 14.27
CA LEU A 558 1.42 -12.75 14.41
C LEU A 558 1.64 -11.38 13.73
N HIS A 559 0.73 -10.98 12.86
CA HIS A 559 0.73 -9.66 12.25
C HIS A 559 0.69 -8.55 13.32
N GLY A 560 1.65 -7.62 13.26
CA GLY A 560 1.78 -6.52 14.20
C GLY A 560 2.84 -6.72 15.28
N THR A 561 3.49 -7.89 15.37
CA THR A 561 4.62 -8.12 16.28
C THR A 561 5.95 -7.67 15.69
N ALA A 562 6.06 -7.67 14.37
CA ALA A 562 7.23 -7.20 13.64
C ALA A 562 6.80 -6.55 12.29
N PRO A 563 7.70 -5.83 11.60
CA PRO A 563 7.44 -5.34 10.26
C PRO A 563 7.06 -6.49 9.30
N ARG A 564 6.15 -6.21 8.37
CA ARG A 564 5.62 -7.21 7.42
C ARG A 564 6.73 -7.99 6.70
N LYS A 565 7.77 -7.29 6.24
CA LYS A 565 8.90 -7.90 5.53
C LYS A 565 9.65 -8.91 6.41
N ALA A 566 9.93 -8.55 7.66
CA ALA A 566 10.60 -9.43 8.61
C ALA A 566 9.75 -10.68 8.92
N LEU A 567 8.43 -10.54 9.13
CA LEU A 567 7.52 -11.66 9.35
C LEU A 567 7.49 -12.62 8.15
N LEU A 568 7.57 -12.10 6.93
CA LEU A 568 7.61 -12.93 5.71
C LEU A 568 8.95 -13.64 5.52
N GLU A 569 10.06 -12.98 5.87
CA GLU A 569 11.39 -13.59 5.86
C GLU A 569 11.49 -14.70 6.92
N GLU A 570 10.99 -14.44 8.11
CA GLU A 570 10.89 -15.42 9.19
C GLU A 570 10.00 -16.61 8.80
N PHE A 571 8.84 -16.36 8.19
CA PHE A 571 7.95 -17.40 7.68
C PHE A 571 8.63 -18.31 6.65
N ARG A 572 9.41 -17.73 5.72
CA ARG A 572 10.14 -18.51 4.69
C ARG A 572 11.29 -19.32 5.25
N SER A 573 11.99 -18.80 6.27
CA SER A 573 13.16 -19.42 6.86
C SER A 573 12.84 -20.42 7.97
N THR A 574 11.64 -20.34 8.57
CA THR A 574 11.24 -21.17 9.70
C THR A 574 10.36 -22.33 9.23
N PRO A 575 10.82 -23.57 9.31
CA PRO A 575 10.03 -24.73 8.91
C PRO A 575 8.71 -24.83 9.70
N ASN A 576 7.66 -25.25 9.02
CA ASN A 576 6.34 -25.51 9.61
C ASN A 576 5.69 -24.31 10.30
N SER A 577 6.13 -23.09 9.98
CA SER A 577 5.56 -21.88 10.56
C SER A 577 4.12 -21.61 10.09
N VAL A 578 3.37 -20.92 10.93
CA VAL A 578 1.98 -20.48 10.65
C VAL A 578 1.92 -18.96 10.82
N LEU A 579 1.52 -18.25 9.78
CA LEU A 579 1.37 -16.80 9.82
C LEU A 579 -0.10 -16.40 9.97
N PHE A 580 -0.39 -15.71 11.07
CA PHE A 580 -1.68 -15.06 11.31
C PHE A 580 -1.64 -13.63 10.78
N GLY A 581 -2.40 -13.34 9.72
CA GLY A 581 -2.38 -12.04 9.04
C GLY A 581 -3.75 -11.48 8.73
N THR A 582 -3.82 -10.15 8.56
CA THR A 582 -5.02 -9.43 8.10
C THR A 582 -4.81 -8.92 6.68
N SER A 583 -5.65 -7.99 6.22
CA SER A 583 -5.75 -7.49 4.84
C SER A 583 -4.41 -7.25 4.12
N SER A 584 -3.39 -6.73 4.80
CA SER A 584 -2.08 -6.48 4.18
C SER A 584 -1.33 -7.75 3.72
N PHE A 585 -1.71 -8.92 4.23
CA PHE A 585 -1.14 -10.22 3.80
C PHE A 585 -1.98 -10.90 2.69
N TRP A 586 -3.16 -10.37 2.37
CA TRP A 586 -3.96 -10.86 1.26
C TRP A 586 -3.36 -10.48 -0.10
N GLN A 587 -2.60 -9.39 -0.15
CA GLN A 587 -1.99 -8.85 -1.37
C GLN A 587 -0.46 -8.76 -1.26
N GLY A 588 0.25 -8.78 -2.39
CA GLY A 588 1.67 -8.48 -2.47
C GLY A 588 2.61 -9.44 -1.70
N VAL A 589 2.19 -10.68 -1.44
CA VAL A 589 3.00 -11.72 -0.80
C VAL A 589 3.27 -12.82 -1.82
N ASP A 590 4.55 -13.17 -1.99
CA ASP A 590 4.99 -14.29 -2.83
C ASP A 590 5.79 -15.29 -1.99
N VAL A 591 5.18 -16.47 -1.76
CA VAL A 591 5.82 -17.60 -1.11
C VAL A 591 5.64 -18.81 -2.01
N GLN A 592 6.73 -19.36 -2.51
CA GLN A 592 6.74 -20.50 -3.42
C GLN A 592 7.21 -21.76 -2.70
N GLY A 593 6.79 -22.92 -3.20
CA GLY A 593 7.26 -24.23 -2.76
C GLY A 593 6.62 -24.70 -1.44
N GLU A 594 7.28 -25.65 -0.79
CA GLU A 594 6.74 -26.35 0.37
C GLU A 594 6.51 -25.49 1.63
N ALA A 595 7.06 -24.28 1.66
CA ALA A 595 6.88 -23.37 2.79
C ALA A 595 5.42 -22.98 3.01
N LEU A 596 4.58 -23.00 1.96
CA LEU A 596 3.15 -22.68 2.04
C LEU A 596 2.35 -23.80 1.38
N SER A 597 1.66 -24.59 2.17
CA SER A 597 0.78 -25.67 1.70
C SER A 597 -0.68 -25.55 2.19
N CYS A 598 -0.97 -24.50 2.96
CA CYS A 598 -2.31 -24.25 3.48
C CYS A 598 -2.63 -22.76 3.50
N VAL A 599 -3.83 -22.38 3.04
CA VAL A 599 -4.39 -21.03 3.23
C VAL A 599 -5.75 -21.18 3.88
N ILE A 600 -5.91 -20.59 5.06
CA ILE A 600 -7.17 -20.60 5.82
C ILE A 600 -7.72 -19.18 5.85
N ILE A 601 -8.98 -19.03 5.45
CA ILE A 601 -9.71 -17.75 5.51
C ILE A 601 -10.86 -17.92 6.51
N ASP A 602 -10.94 -16.98 7.46
CA ASP A 602 -11.92 -17.04 8.54
C ASP A 602 -13.34 -16.74 8.06
N ARG A 603 -13.51 -15.70 7.27
CA ARG A 603 -14.80 -15.19 6.79
C ARG A 603 -14.73 -14.71 5.36
N LEU A 604 -15.87 -14.67 4.67
CA LEU A 604 -15.99 -13.95 3.40
C LEU A 604 -15.61 -12.48 3.60
N PRO A 605 -14.68 -11.94 2.78
CA PRO A 605 -14.07 -10.63 3.02
C PRO A 605 -14.96 -9.48 2.54
N PHE A 606 -16.18 -9.41 3.07
CA PHE A 606 -17.05 -8.25 2.84
C PHE A 606 -16.46 -7.00 3.46
N ALA A 607 -16.59 -5.88 2.75
CA ALA A 607 -16.23 -4.59 3.28
C ALA A 607 -17.01 -4.28 4.57
N VAL A 608 -16.37 -3.54 5.49
CA VAL A 608 -16.98 -3.19 6.78
C VAL A 608 -18.17 -2.27 6.54
N PRO A 609 -19.42 -2.67 6.91
CA PRO A 609 -20.60 -1.85 6.63
C PRO A 609 -20.60 -0.48 7.30
N SER A 610 -19.84 -0.30 8.38
CA SER A 610 -19.72 0.98 9.09
C SER A 610 -18.63 1.90 8.52
N ASP A 611 -17.87 1.47 7.50
CA ASP A 611 -16.90 2.35 6.82
C ASP A 611 -17.64 3.47 6.07
N PRO A 612 -17.31 4.74 6.28
CA PRO A 612 -18.01 5.87 5.70
C PRO A 612 -18.04 5.87 4.17
N VAL A 613 -16.92 5.45 3.55
CA VAL A 613 -16.81 5.42 2.08
C VAL A 613 -17.67 4.30 1.51
N VAL A 614 -17.65 3.12 2.15
CA VAL A 614 -18.50 1.99 1.76
C VAL A 614 -19.98 2.35 1.89
N GLN A 615 -20.38 2.99 3.00
CA GLN A 615 -21.77 3.44 3.19
C GLN A 615 -22.20 4.43 2.11
N ALA A 616 -21.37 5.42 1.79
CA ALA A 616 -21.69 6.42 0.79
C ALA A 616 -21.82 5.79 -0.62
N ARG A 617 -20.92 4.88 -0.98
CA ARG A 617 -20.99 4.13 -2.25
C ARG A 617 -22.24 3.28 -2.35
N MET A 618 -22.59 2.59 -1.26
CA MET A 618 -23.81 1.78 -1.21
C MET A 618 -25.06 2.65 -1.39
N ARG A 619 -25.11 3.79 -0.72
CA ARG A 619 -26.22 4.73 -0.85
C ARG A 619 -26.35 5.28 -2.27
N ALA A 620 -25.24 5.70 -2.88
CA ALA A 620 -25.23 6.21 -4.26
C ALA A 620 -25.73 5.14 -5.27
N ILE A 621 -25.38 3.87 -5.08
CA ILE A 621 -25.90 2.77 -5.90
C ILE A 621 -27.40 2.58 -5.69
N GLU A 622 -27.88 2.65 -4.45
CA GLU A 622 -29.29 2.52 -4.13
C GLU A 622 -30.12 3.68 -4.73
N GLU A 623 -29.62 4.91 -4.61
CA GLU A 623 -30.24 6.10 -5.19
C GLU A 623 -30.30 6.05 -6.73
N SER A 624 -29.33 5.40 -7.37
CA SER A 624 -29.34 5.12 -8.82
C SER A 624 -30.22 3.93 -9.23
N GLY A 625 -30.95 3.31 -8.27
CA GLY A 625 -31.85 2.16 -8.50
C GLY A 625 -31.13 0.81 -8.57
N GLY A 626 -29.86 0.73 -8.20
CA GLY A 626 -29.06 -0.50 -8.11
C GLY A 626 -29.30 -1.27 -6.80
N ARG A 627 -28.62 -2.40 -6.69
CA ARG A 627 -28.68 -3.28 -5.50
C ARG A 627 -27.31 -3.29 -4.82
N PRO A 628 -27.02 -2.42 -3.84
CA PRO A 628 -25.69 -2.19 -3.29
C PRO A 628 -24.93 -3.44 -2.87
N PHE A 629 -25.64 -4.39 -2.25
CA PHE A 629 -25.03 -5.63 -1.82
C PHE A 629 -24.54 -6.48 -3.01
N PHE A 630 -25.35 -6.65 -4.06
CA PHE A 630 -25.01 -7.46 -5.22
C PHE A 630 -24.14 -6.75 -6.23
N ASP A 631 -24.32 -5.43 -6.40
CA ASP A 631 -23.63 -4.64 -7.42
C ASP A 631 -22.26 -4.10 -6.95
N TYR A 632 -22.02 -4.12 -5.63
CA TYR A 632 -20.78 -3.63 -5.03
C TYR A 632 -20.14 -4.61 -4.03
N GLN A 633 -20.83 -4.95 -2.91
CA GLN A 633 -20.17 -5.72 -1.84
C GLN A 633 -19.80 -7.15 -2.25
N VAL A 634 -20.66 -7.85 -2.96
CA VAL A 634 -20.38 -9.22 -3.41
C VAL A 634 -19.24 -9.26 -4.42
N PRO A 635 -19.19 -8.42 -5.48
CA PRO A 635 -18.05 -8.36 -6.40
C PRO A 635 -16.72 -8.06 -5.71
N GLU A 636 -16.66 -7.05 -4.85
CA GLU A 636 -15.45 -6.68 -4.10
C GLU A 636 -14.96 -7.84 -3.21
N ALA A 637 -15.87 -8.49 -2.50
CA ALA A 637 -15.54 -9.63 -1.67
C ALA A 637 -15.05 -10.84 -2.49
N VAL A 638 -15.61 -11.06 -3.69
CA VAL A 638 -15.14 -12.10 -4.63
C VAL A 638 -13.72 -11.84 -5.08
N LEU A 639 -13.40 -10.60 -5.52
CA LEU A 639 -12.06 -10.24 -5.95
C LEU A 639 -11.04 -10.40 -4.82
N THR A 640 -11.39 -9.95 -3.62
CA THR A 640 -10.55 -10.10 -2.43
C THR A 640 -10.33 -11.59 -2.09
N LEU A 641 -11.37 -12.43 -2.14
CA LEU A 641 -11.23 -13.88 -1.89
C LEU A 641 -10.33 -14.55 -2.93
N LYS A 642 -10.48 -14.20 -4.22
CA LYS A 642 -9.58 -14.68 -5.30
C LYS A 642 -8.13 -14.35 -5.01
N GLN A 643 -7.84 -13.13 -4.53
CA GLN A 643 -6.48 -12.70 -4.16
C GLN A 643 -5.91 -13.53 -3.00
N GLY A 644 -6.70 -13.76 -1.94
CA GLY A 644 -6.29 -14.57 -0.80
C GLY A 644 -5.96 -16.00 -1.21
N PHE A 645 -6.84 -16.64 -1.96
CA PHE A 645 -6.65 -18.00 -2.45
C PHE A 645 -5.53 -18.12 -3.48
N GLY A 646 -5.32 -17.08 -4.30
CA GLY A 646 -4.23 -17.02 -5.28
C GLY A 646 -2.82 -17.04 -4.67
N ARG A 647 -2.69 -17.10 -3.35
CA ARG A 647 -1.38 -17.24 -2.67
C ARG A 647 -0.86 -18.67 -2.66
N LEU A 648 -1.74 -19.66 -2.74
CA LEU A 648 -1.37 -21.06 -2.54
C LEU A 648 -0.60 -21.67 -3.71
N ILE A 649 -1.04 -21.46 -4.94
CA ILE A 649 -0.46 -22.09 -6.13
C ILE A 649 0.32 -21.03 -6.93
N ARG A 650 1.63 -21.23 -7.07
CA ARG A 650 2.59 -20.33 -7.72
C ARG A 650 3.46 -21.04 -8.78
N SER A 651 3.57 -22.37 -8.67
CA SER A 651 4.32 -23.23 -9.58
C SER A 651 3.50 -24.47 -9.92
N LEU A 652 3.96 -25.25 -10.93
CA LEU A 652 3.34 -26.54 -11.28
C LEU A 652 3.52 -27.61 -10.18
N GLU A 653 4.51 -27.42 -9.33
CA GLU A 653 4.84 -28.37 -8.25
C GLU A 653 4.08 -28.05 -6.95
N ASP A 654 3.59 -26.82 -6.82
CA ASP A 654 2.85 -26.43 -5.62
C ASP A 654 1.58 -27.24 -5.45
N ARG A 655 1.35 -27.64 -4.22
CA ARG A 655 0.18 -28.41 -3.82
C ARG A 655 -0.28 -28.02 -2.43
N GLY A 656 -1.59 -27.86 -2.25
CA GLY A 656 -2.07 -27.49 -0.93
C GLY A 656 -3.59 -27.42 -0.76
N VAL A 657 -4.02 -27.05 0.44
CA VAL A 657 -5.43 -26.93 0.80
C VAL A 657 -5.81 -25.47 1.03
N LEU A 658 -6.94 -25.09 0.47
CA LEU A 658 -7.65 -23.84 0.76
C LEU A 658 -8.79 -24.16 1.73
N VAL A 659 -8.93 -23.39 2.79
CA VAL A 659 -9.98 -23.58 3.78
C VAL A 659 -10.76 -22.28 3.93
N LEU A 660 -12.07 -22.36 3.80
CA LEU A 660 -12.95 -21.25 4.12
C LEU A 660 -13.91 -21.66 5.24
N LEU A 661 -13.79 -20.98 6.39
CA LEU A 661 -14.56 -21.30 7.59
C LEU A 661 -15.98 -20.69 7.59
N ASP A 662 -16.29 -19.86 6.61
CA ASP A 662 -17.58 -19.16 6.52
C ASP A 662 -18.64 -20.02 5.82
N PRO A 663 -19.66 -20.50 6.55
CA PRO A 663 -20.71 -21.35 5.97
C PRO A 663 -21.62 -20.62 4.99
N ARG A 664 -21.60 -19.29 4.96
CA ARG A 664 -22.45 -18.50 4.08
C ARG A 664 -22.15 -18.75 2.61
N ILE A 665 -20.93 -19.20 2.26
CA ILE A 665 -20.58 -19.58 0.88
C ILE A 665 -21.44 -20.72 0.34
N THR A 666 -21.90 -21.63 1.18
CA THR A 666 -22.77 -22.77 0.79
C THR A 666 -24.24 -22.54 1.10
N ARG A 667 -24.54 -21.78 2.18
CA ARG A 667 -25.91 -21.58 2.68
C ARG A 667 -26.65 -20.42 2.01
N GLN A 668 -25.93 -19.41 1.51
CA GLN A 668 -26.52 -18.21 0.94
C GLN A 668 -26.49 -18.25 -0.60
N ARG A 669 -27.53 -17.68 -1.24
CA ARG A 669 -27.62 -17.64 -2.71
C ARG A 669 -26.42 -16.94 -3.37
N TYR A 670 -25.92 -15.89 -2.77
CA TYR A 670 -24.74 -15.18 -3.29
C TYR A 670 -23.45 -16.00 -3.20
N GLY A 671 -23.40 -17.06 -2.41
CA GLY A 671 -22.25 -17.94 -2.33
C GLY A 671 -21.90 -18.61 -3.66
N GLN A 672 -22.91 -18.82 -4.52
CA GLN A 672 -22.68 -19.33 -5.88
C GLN A 672 -21.85 -18.37 -6.74
N VAL A 673 -21.98 -17.05 -6.55
CA VAL A 673 -21.16 -16.05 -7.26
C VAL A 673 -19.70 -16.24 -6.90
N PHE A 674 -19.39 -16.48 -5.62
CA PHE A 674 -18.02 -16.78 -5.17
C PHE A 674 -17.49 -18.06 -5.82
N LEU A 675 -18.21 -19.16 -5.69
CA LEU A 675 -17.77 -20.48 -6.21
C LEU A 675 -17.56 -20.46 -7.73
N GLN A 676 -18.43 -19.77 -8.48
CA GLN A 676 -18.31 -19.64 -9.94
C GLN A 676 -17.16 -18.70 -10.38
N SER A 677 -16.73 -17.81 -9.49
CA SER A 677 -15.63 -16.86 -9.77
C SER A 677 -14.26 -17.42 -9.39
N LEU A 678 -14.20 -18.47 -8.58
CA LEU A 678 -12.95 -19.13 -8.21
C LEU A 678 -12.45 -20.04 -9.33
N PRO A 679 -11.13 -20.30 -9.41
CA PRO A 679 -10.57 -21.35 -10.24
C PRO A 679 -11.23 -22.71 -9.98
N PRO A 680 -11.20 -23.67 -10.92
CA PRO A 680 -11.85 -24.96 -10.77
C PRO A 680 -11.14 -25.87 -9.76
N TYR A 681 -11.20 -25.50 -8.46
CA TYR A 681 -10.70 -26.30 -7.36
C TYR A 681 -11.53 -27.56 -7.17
N ARG A 682 -10.91 -28.64 -6.71
CA ARG A 682 -11.65 -29.76 -6.16
C ARG A 682 -12.23 -29.34 -4.81
N VAL A 683 -13.56 -29.36 -4.67
CA VAL A 683 -14.26 -28.95 -3.43
C VAL A 683 -14.58 -30.19 -2.60
N THR A 684 -14.38 -30.11 -1.29
CA THR A 684 -14.78 -31.13 -0.32
C THR A 684 -15.37 -30.51 0.95
N ASN A 685 -16.22 -31.26 1.63
CA ASN A 685 -16.74 -30.95 2.96
C ASN A 685 -16.28 -31.96 4.02
N THR A 686 -15.42 -32.91 3.68
CA THR A 686 -14.92 -33.96 4.57
C THR A 686 -13.42 -33.75 4.87
N ILE A 687 -13.09 -33.80 6.15
CA ILE A 687 -11.69 -33.62 6.59
C ILE A 687 -10.79 -34.82 6.19
N THR A 688 -11.38 -36.01 6.02
CA THR A 688 -10.67 -37.19 5.54
C THR A 688 -10.16 -37.03 4.12
N ASP A 689 -10.80 -36.23 3.28
CA ASP A 689 -10.27 -35.87 1.94
C ASP A 689 -9.02 -34.98 2.05
N VAL A 690 -8.97 -34.12 3.06
CA VAL A 690 -7.77 -33.33 3.36
C VAL A 690 -6.63 -34.22 3.82
N GLU A 691 -6.91 -35.18 4.72
CA GLU A 691 -5.94 -36.19 5.17
C GLU A 691 -5.40 -37.01 3.99
N ALA A 692 -6.29 -37.51 3.13
CA ALA A 692 -5.93 -38.27 1.94
C ALA A 692 -5.15 -37.43 0.91
N PHE A 693 -5.45 -36.14 0.82
CA PHE A 693 -4.74 -35.23 -0.08
C PHE A 693 -3.28 -35.05 0.33
N PHE A 694 -2.94 -35.04 1.63
CA PHE A 694 -1.58 -34.90 2.15
C PHE A 694 -0.89 -36.25 2.43
N ALA A 695 -1.62 -37.37 2.36
CA ALA A 695 -1.00 -38.69 2.52
C ALA A 695 0.09 -38.89 1.45
N PRO A 696 1.24 -39.49 1.81
CA PRO A 696 2.26 -39.84 0.84
C PRO A 696 1.62 -40.75 -0.22
N LYS A 697 1.90 -40.44 -1.51
CA LYS A 697 1.46 -41.33 -2.58
C LYS A 697 2.06 -42.70 -2.34
N PRO A 698 1.27 -43.78 -2.42
CA PRO A 698 1.85 -45.12 -2.41
C PRO A 698 2.89 -45.21 -3.53
N ALA A 699 4.08 -45.67 -3.17
CA ALA A 699 5.25 -45.79 -4.04
C ALA A 699 4.97 -46.68 -5.27
#